data_ab15c1dcce057ba6c96138f8aece3b75
#
_entry.id   ab15c1dcce057ba6c96138f8aece3b75
#
_cell.length_a   1.000
_cell.length_b   1.000
_cell.length_c   1.000
_cell.angle_alpha   90.00
_cell.angle_beta   90.00
_cell.angle_gamma   90.00
#
_symmetry.space_group_name_H-M   'P 1'
#
loop_
_entity.id
_entity.type
_entity.pdbx_description
1 polymer ?
#
loop_
_entity_poly.entity_id
_entity_poly.type
_entity_poly.pdbx_seq_one_letter_code
_entity_poly.pdbx_strand_id
1 'polypeptide(L)'
;MDIEKAVLEILLRKIRYERVSIHFSDTLSDYRDVSKRCFLQAARNLADSAEDENEQLYNWAREALERQEGIYGCILEVAQKILKIKGGYICYDIRNWSEDSQFLHWKEISSSLGQDIFMAAILANNNPGKEEISTYLCMPFPKIDFEDFDKLLGKDGHVGLAENHFHLKGSFPVFMLNWTCLMNHIGDGNDFFHRFKEYREVEILIEHEDMNRNDIFYSSICAAAYRLHLYEIYSGVPQELQMPFSYDRDIDEVDLRVLQDRIEYYRGQLEEKWDYAKGQREKGLDYALAELWDVCYDKAEVSIVGERYFLYRCFNAIFEKDTRFRYEEKNLFYKYLLIFFRIRSEMVQTNPMRGFKNFQIYQDRKEDIIDYYPEYQKHVIRLVGCSLRRWQNISTLEMRLSPKTTADETISRIKEFDRDIGKSGSEELGNDYFYVLHFPKEKETGIVELKPRNYILREKMAKQIEEQKRLIDLEMNDLKYWGRIPRVRGYDTCSGEIGCRPEVFAQFYRAIQAYAKRNQANWVHWTYHVGEDFLDLTDGLRAIDETIHFCELPQNSRLGHGMALGINAKKYYKMKNYKILLSRQDLMDNIAWVLGFSSEHGIVIPVDLSGYLKKYFSKLLKNVYVDNVKEYKKEESDSGVDQEQAIAQVAATIVSIDLSEEKEEWQLYYDAWKLRGDRPELYLEDEQPEMSDIYDGALRGGIEEARKNKTCRAYYKSYHFSNSVREKGAILEILDIRDDYIELVQKLQEELMGILTVKQIGIECNPTSNFKIGPFNRFEQHPMLRMYGKNLYKYSNRMNISINTDDMGIFQTSLEMEYVTMYVALLKSKDENGKAR
;
A
#
# COMPACT_ATOMS: atom_id res chain seq x y z
N MET A 1 -21.55 0.64 15.42
CA MET A 1 -21.34 0.00 14.09
C MET A 1 -22.33 0.62 13.14
N ASP A 2 -21.91 0.92 11.93
CA ASP A 2 -22.85 1.41 10.93
C ASP A 2 -23.66 0.24 10.40
N ILE A 3 -24.97 0.35 10.57
CA ILE A 3 -25.92 -0.73 10.26
C ILE A 3 -25.93 -1.02 8.75
N GLU A 4 -25.97 0.01 7.90
CA GLU A 4 -26.03 -0.16 6.44
C GLU A 4 -24.75 -0.82 5.91
N LYS A 5 -23.59 -0.38 6.38
CA LYS A 5 -22.31 -0.99 6.03
C LYS A 5 -22.27 -2.46 6.47
N ALA A 6 -22.62 -2.74 7.73
CA ALA A 6 -22.59 -4.09 8.26
C ALA A 6 -23.51 -5.03 7.47
N VAL A 7 -24.73 -4.59 7.17
CA VAL A 7 -25.69 -5.38 6.40
C VAL A 7 -25.21 -5.62 4.97
N LEU A 8 -24.72 -4.59 4.27
CA LEU A 8 -24.18 -4.77 2.92
C LEU A 8 -22.95 -5.68 2.91
N GLU A 9 -22.04 -5.55 3.88
CA GLU A 9 -20.90 -6.45 4.00
C GLU A 9 -21.31 -7.90 4.26
N ILE A 10 -22.31 -8.12 5.11
CA ILE A 10 -22.86 -9.47 5.34
C ILE A 10 -23.44 -10.00 4.03
N LEU A 11 -24.35 -9.27 3.41
CA LEU A 11 -25.09 -9.72 2.24
C LEU A 11 -24.21 -9.90 0.99
N LEU A 12 -23.16 -9.11 0.81
CA LEU A 12 -22.34 -9.15 -0.42
C LEU A 12 -21.01 -9.87 -0.24
N ARG A 13 -20.51 -10.05 0.99
CA ARG A 13 -19.16 -10.60 1.20
C ARG A 13 -19.09 -11.84 2.09
N LYS A 14 -20.05 -11.99 3.02
CA LYS A 14 -19.97 -13.06 4.03
C LYS A 14 -20.93 -14.21 3.77
N ILE A 15 -21.84 -14.06 2.83
CA ILE A 15 -22.71 -15.15 2.38
C ILE A 15 -22.05 -15.89 1.23
N ARG A 16 -22.06 -17.22 1.31
CA ARG A 16 -21.58 -18.09 0.23
C ARG A 16 -22.63 -18.17 -0.88
N TYR A 17 -22.20 -18.04 -2.14
CA TYR A 17 -23.11 -18.03 -3.29
C TYR A 17 -23.94 -19.32 -3.41
N GLU A 18 -23.42 -20.46 -2.96
CA GLU A 18 -24.11 -21.75 -2.95
C GLU A 18 -25.33 -21.76 -1.99
N ARG A 19 -25.35 -20.82 -1.02
CA ARG A 19 -26.46 -20.69 -0.07
C ARG A 19 -27.61 -19.85 -0.56
N VAL A 20 -27.46 -19.20 -1.71
CA VAL A 20 -28.53 -18.41 -2.32
C VAL A 20 -29.43 -19.35 -3.14
N SER A 21 -30.75 -19.34 -2.84
CA SER A 21 -31.74 -20.08 -3.59
C SER A 21 -31.97 -19.42 -4.95
N ILE A 22 -32.00 -20.22 -6.01
CA ILE A 22 -32.31 -19.74 -7.35
C ILE A 22 -33.82 -19.74 -7.59
N HIS A 23 -34.52 -20.75 -7.07
CA HIS A 23 -35.94 -20.91 -7.27
C HIS A 23 -36.76 -20.33 -6.11
N PHE A 24 -37.85 -19.66 -6.46
CA PHE A 24 -38.80 -19.16 -5.49
C PHE A 24 -39.51 -20.32 -4.78
N SER A 25 -39.53 -20.29 -3.44
CA SER A 25 -40.31 -21.24 -2.64
C SER A 25 -41.36 -20.46 -1.79
N ASP A 26 -42.63 -20.72 -2.02
CA ASP A 26 -43.73 -20.12 -1.26
C ASP A 26 -43.83 -20.57 0.21
N THR A 27 -43.02 -21.55 0.61
CA THR A 27 -43.11 -22.20 1.93
C THR A 27 -42.15 -21.62 2.98
N LEU A 28 -41.28 -20.66 2.63
CA LEU A 28 -40.36 -20.07 3.57
C LEU A 28 -40.83 -18.68 4.02
N SER A 29 -41.07 -18.54 5.30
CA SER A 29 -41.32 -17.27 5.98
C SER A 29 -40.11 -16.34 6.06
N ASP A 30 -38.96 -16.81 5.62
CA ASP A 30 -37.70 -16.10 5.62
C ASP A 30 -37.55 -15.24 4.35
N TYR A 31 -36.69 -14.23 4.43
CA TYR A 31 -36.30 -13.44 3.28
C TYR A 31 -35.92 -14.37 2.10
N ARG A 32 -36.45 -14.08 0.90
CA ARG A 32 -36.52 -15.00 -0.26
C ARG A 32 -35.21 -15.61 -0.70
N ASP A 33 -34.12 -14.83 -0.65
CA ASP A 33 -32.84 -15.18 -1.26
C ASP A 33 -31.84 -15.72 -0.25
N VAL A 34 -31.94 -15.27 1.03
CA VAL A 34 -31.01 -15.63 2.11
C VAL A 34 -31.76 -15.97 3.38
N SER A 35 -31.60 -17.19 3.88
CA SER A 35 -32.27 -17.59 5.13
C SER A 35 -31.71 -16.85 6.35
N LYS A 36 -32.56 -16.62 7.36
CA LYS A 36 -32.16 -16.04 8.66
C LYS A 36 -30.93 -16.73 9.25
N ARG A 37 -30.89 -18.08 9.19
CA ARG A 37 -29.77 -18.88 9.70
C ARG A 37 -28.47 -18.55 8.97
N CYS A 38 -28.50 -18.41 7.66
CA CYS A 38 -27.34 -18.08 6.85
C CYS A 38 -26.82 -16.66 7.14
N PHE A 39 -27.74 -15.71 7.26
CA PHE A 39 -27.40 -14.33 7.61
C PHE A 39 -26.75 -14.25 9.00
N LEU A 40 -27.37 -14.86 10.02
CA LEU A 40 -26.85 -14.83 11.39
C LEU A 40 -25.49 -15.51 11.51
N GLN A 41 -25.26 -16.62 10.77
CA GLN A 41 -23.95 -17.27 10.72
C GLN A 41 -22.90 -16.34 10.11
N ALA A 42 -23.23 -15.65 9.02
CA ALA A 42 -22.35 -14.67 8.39
C ALA A 42 -22.07 -13.45 9.27
N ALA A 43 -23.10 -12.96 10.00
CA ALA A 43 -22.98 -11.84 10.93
C ALA A 43 -22.02 -12.12 12.09
N ARG A 44 -22.03 -13.33 12.65
CA ARG A 44 -21.12 -13.75 13.73
C ARG A 44 -19.63 -13.65 13.32
N ASN A 45 -19.34 -13.82 12.04
CA ASN A 45 -17.98 -13.74 11.51
C ASN A 45 -17.54 -12.29 11.19
N LEU A 46 -18.43 -11.31 11.32
CA LEU A 46 -18.12 -9.93 10.98
C LEU A 46 -17.60 -9.09 12.17
N ALA A 47 -18.08 -9.36 13.37
CA ALA A 47 -17.73 -8.61 14.58
C ALA A 47 -17.95 -9.45 15.84
N ASP A 48 -17.25 -9.15 16.93
CA ASP A 48 -17.54 -9.60 18.30
C ASP A 48 -18.84 -8.93 18.82
N SER A 49 -19.95 -9.16 18.12
CA SER A 49 -21.26 -8.59 18.48
C SER A 49 -22.08 -9.63 19.23
N ALA A 50 -22.91 -9.17 20.16
CA ALA A 50 -23.85 -10.05 20.86
C ALA A 50 -24.88 -10.65 19.88
N GLU A 51 -25.39 -11.86 20.18
CA GLU A 51 -26.40 -12.49 19.31
C GLU A 51 -27.65 -11.61 19.11
N ASP A 52 -28.07 -10.90 20.15
CA ASP A 52 -29.22 -9.97 20.08
C ASP A 52 -28.97 -8.82 19.08
N GLU A 53 -27.73 -8.33 18.97
CA GLU A 53 -27.35 -7.32 17.97
C GLU A 53 -27.42 -7.90 16.55
N ASN A 54 -26.98 -9.13 16.35
CA ASN A 54 -27.04 -9.82 15.06
C ASN A 54 -28.49 -10.08 14.64
N GLU A 55 -29.40 -10.38 15.57
CA GLU A 55 -30.81 -10.49 15.28
C GLU A 55 -31.46 -9.14 14.91
N GLN A 56 -31.04 -8.05 15.55
CA GLN A 56 -31.48 -6.70 15.17
C GLN A 56 -31.00 -6.32 13.77
N LEU A 57 -29.74 -6.65 13.43
CA LEU A 57 -29.20 -6.48 12.06
C LEU A 57 -30.02 -7.27 11.03
N TYR A 58 -30.38 -8.51 11.34
CA TYR A 58 -31.20 -9.31 10.45
C TYR A 58 -32.61 -8.69 10.26
N ASN A 59 -33.27 -8.27 11.33
CA ASN A 59 -34.60 -7.66 11.26
C ASN A 59 -34.57 -6.37 10.43
N TRP A 60 -33.54 -5.53 10.63
CA TRP A 60 -33.32 -4.34 9.81
C TRP A 60 -33.09 -4.66 8.34
N ALA A 61 -32.21 -5.64 8.07
CA ALA A 61 -31.92 -6.11 6.71
C ALA A 61 -33.21 -6.60 6.03
N ARG A 62 -33.99 -7.45 6.71
CA ARG A 62 -35.26 -7.95 6.20
C ARG A 62 -36.23 -6.83 5.83
N GLU A 63 -36.43 -5.87 6.72
CA GLU A 63 -37.34 -4.73 6.47
C GLU A 63 -36.86 -3.89 5.27
N ALA A 64 -35.54 -3.64 5.15
CA ALA A 64 -34.98 -2.89 4.05
C ALA A 64 -35.12 -3.64 2.72
N LEU A 65 -34.89 -4.96 2.74
CA LEU A 65 -34.98 -5.81 1.57
C LEU A 65 -36.40 -6.08 1.10
N GLU A 66 -37.39 -6.08 2.02
CA GLU A 66 -38.81 -6.21 1.70
C GLU A 66 -39.44 -4.93 1.09
N ARG A 67 -38.92 -3.74 1.41
CA ARG A 67 -39.44 -2.44 0.93
C ARG A 67 -39.05 -2.12 -0.51
N GLN A 68 -37.98 -2.72 -1.07
CA GLN A 68 -37.39 -2.33 -2.34
C GLN A 68 -37.17 -3.55 -3.24
N GLU A 69 -36.47 -3.36 -4.38
CA GLU A 69 -36.08 -4.47 -5.29
C GLU A 69 -35.00 -5.36 -4.65
N GLY A 70 -35.22 -5.84 -3.42
CA GLY A 70 -34.30 -6.68 -2.68
C GLY A 70 -32.96 -6.01 -2.40
N ILE A 71 -31.86 -6.79 -2.51
CA ILE A 71 -30.48 -6.30 -2.30
C ILE A 71 -30.11 -5.15 -3.25
N TYR A 72 -30.66 -5.13 -4.45
CA TYR A 72 -30.38 -4.12 -5.48
C TYR A 72 -30.94 -2.75 -5.09
N GLY A 73 -32.15 -2.75 -4.50
CA GLY A 73 -32.74 -1.54 -3.93
C GLY A 73 -31.93 -0.99 -2.76
N CYS A 74 -31.39 -1.84 -1.89
CA CYS A 74 -30.48 -1.42 -0.81
C CYS A 74 -29.19 -0.79 -1.35
N ILE A 75 -28.58 -1.38 -2.38
CA ILE A 75 -27.40 -0.81 -3.04
C ILE A 75 -27.71 0.56 -3.64
N LEU A 76 -28.86 0.69 -4.32
CA LEU A 76 -29.32 1.96 -4.89
C LEU A 76 -29.58 3.02 -3.82
N GLU A 77 -30.24 2.66 -2.71
CA GLU A 77 -30.51 3.59 -1.60
C GLU A 77 -29.22 4.16 -1.01
N VAL A 78 -28.22 3.31 -0.76
CA VAL A 78 -26.91 3.77 -0.29
C VAL A 78 -26.21 4.63 -1.35
N ALA A 79 -26.27 4.25 -2.63
CA ALA A 79 -25.73 5.05 -3.71
C ALA A 79 -26.36 6.45 -3.77
N GLN A 80 -27.70 6.56 -3.68
CA GLN A 80 -28.44 7.82 -3.73
C GLN A 80 -28.19 8.75 -2.54
N LYS A 81 -27.83 8.21 -1.38
CA LYS A 81 -27.44 9.04 -0.22
C LYS A 81 -26.13 9.80 -0.44
N ILE A 82 -25.27 9.29 -1.30
CA ILE A 82 -23.88 9.73 -1.40
C ILE A 82 -23.49 10.20 -2.80
N LEU A 83 -24.13 9.64 -3.83
CA LEU A 83 -23.84 9.93 -5.23
C LEU A 83 -24.99 10.65 -5.89
N LYS A 84 -24.64 11.56 -6.80
CA LYS A 84 -25.60 12.22 -7.72
C LYS A 84 -25.00 12.34 -9.12
N ILE A 85 -25.84 12.49 -10.12
CA ILE A 85 -25.40 12.85 -11.47
C ILE A 85 -25.54 14.36 -11.65
N LYS A 86 -24.46 15.03 -11.99
CA LYS A 86 -24.40 16.49 -12.21
C LYS A 86 -23.40 16.82 -13.33
N GLY A 87 -23.84 17.65 -14.27
CA GLY A 87 -22.97 18.15 -15.36
C GLY A 87 -22.30 17.07 -16.22
N GLY A 88 -22.96 15.91 -16.38
CA GLY A 88 -22.41 14.79 -17.16
C GLY A 88 -21.48 13.89 -16.36
N TYR A 89 -21.40 14.03 -15.04
CA TYR A 89 -20.53 13.20 -14.19
C TYR A 89 -21.29 12.59 -13.00
N ILE A 90 -20.85 11.43 -12.55
CA ILE A 90 -21.21 10.91 -11.23
C ILE A 90 -20.36 11.64 -10.20
N CYS A 91 -21.02 12.31 -9.26
CA CYS A 91 -20.37 13.13 -8.24
C CYS A 91 -20.77 12.68 -6.85
N TYR A 92 -19.89 12.94 -5.85
CA TYR A 92 -20.28 12.84 -4.46
C TYR A 92 -21.29 13.92 -4.11
N ASP A 93 -22.43 13.56 -3.51
CA ASP A 93 -23.42 14.52 -3.02
C ASP A 93 -23.04 15.00 -1.62
N ILE A 94 -22.30 16.07 -1.54
CA ILE A 94 -21.72 16.57 -0.31
C ILE A 94 -22.44 17.86 0.13
N ARG A 95 -23.77 17.78 0.29
CA ARG A 95 -24.57 18.96 0.65
C ARG A 95 -24.36 19.43 2.08
N ASN A 96 -23.87 18.57 2.98
CA ASN A 96 -23.68 18.87 4.39
C ASN A 96 -22.29 18.45 4.85
N TRP A 97 -21.29 19.27 4.59
CA TRP A 97 -19.96 19.17 5.18
C TRP A 97 -20.02 19.61 6.64
N SER A 98 -20.61 18.81 7.48
CA SER A 98 -20.64 18.99 8.92
C SER A 98 -19.84 17.89 9.61
N GLU A 99 -19.72 17.97 10.94
CA GLU A 99 -19.15 16.90 11.77
C GLU A 99 -19.85 15.54 11.50
N ASP A 100 -21.08 15.57 10.98
CA ASP A 100 -21.90 14.40 10.63
C ASP A 100 -21.71 13.96 9.17
N SER A 101 -20.68 14.44 8.48
CA SER A 101 -20.43 14.07 7.07
C SER A 101 -20.41 12.57 6.88
N GLN A 102 -21.24 12.08 6.00
CA GLN A 102 -21.31 10.67 5.62
C GLN A 102 -20.14 10.25 4.71
N PHE A 103 -19.26 11.19 4.31
CA PHE A 103 -18.16 10.91 3.39
C PHE A 103 -17.16 9.89 3.94
N LEU A 104 -16.72 10.03 5.19
CA LEU A 104 -15.78 9.04 5.80
C LEU A 104 -16.45 7.67 5.92
N HIS A 105 -17.74 7.66 6.19
CA HIS A 105 -18.54 6.45 6.22
C HIS A 105 -18.61 5.79 4.84
N TRP A 106 -18.91 6.57 3.80
CA TRP A 106 -18.83 6.10 2.43
C TRP A 106 -17.44 5.58 2.06
N LYS A 107 -16.39 6.29 2.45
CA LYS A 107 -15.02 5.84 2.22
C LYS A 107 -14.75 4.44 2.80
N GLU A 108 -15.32 4.13 3.95
CA GLU A 108 -15.23 2.79 4.54
C GLU A 108 -16.04 1.75 3.76
N ILE A 109 -17.27 2.07 3.33
CA ILE A 109 -18.10 1.19 2.50
C ILE A 109 -17.43 0.92 1.16
N SER A 110 -17.00 1.97 0.46
CA SER A 110 -16.39 1.86 -0.86
C SER A 110 -15.02 1.17 -0.82
N SER A 111 -14.27 1.30 0.25
CA SER A 111 -13.04 0.55 0.48
C SER A 111 -13.30 -0.96 0.58
N SER A 112 -14.40 -1.35 1.21
CA SER A 112 -14.81 -2.75 1.36
C SER A 112 -15.44 -3.33 0.09
N LEU A 113 -16.43 -2.63 -0.50
CA LEU A 113 -17.25 -3.13 -1.59
C LEU A 113 -16.86 -2.58 -2.98
N GLY A 114 -15.93 -1.63 -3.06
CA GLY A 114 -15.64 -0.91 -4.30
C GLY A 114 -16.69 0.13 -4.61
N GLN A 115 -16.50 0.85 -5.70
CA GLN A 115 -17.41 1.93 -6.12
C GLN A 115 -18.25 1.53 -7.33
N ASP A 116 -17.77 0.56 -8.13
CA ASP A 116 -18.34 0.20 -9.41
C ASP A 116 -19.81 -0.21 -9.33
N ILE A 117 -20.21 -0.99 -8.29
CA ILE A 117 -21.61 -1.41 -8.13
C ILE A 117 -22.54 -0.23 -7.81
N PHE A 118 -22.09 0.72 -6.98
CA PHE A 118 -22.89 1.89 -6.63
C PHE A 118 -22.99 2.86 -7.81
N MET A 119 -21.91 3.04 -8.56
CA MET A 119 -21.92 3.83 -9.79
C MET A 119 -22.85 3.19 -10.84
N ALA A 120 -22.79 1.87 -11.01
CA ALA A 120 -23.69 1.15 -11.93
C ALA A 120 -25.16 1.27 -11.52
N ALA A 121 -25.46 1.15 -10.22
CA ALA A 121 -26.82 1.27 -9.71
C ALA A 121 -27.41 2.69 -9.88
N ILE A 122 -26.63 3.73 -9.53
CA ILE A 122 -27.10 5.12 -9.72
C ILE A 122 -27.28 5.45 -11.20
N LEU A 123 -26.41 4.97 -12.06
CA LEU A 123 -26.48 5.13 -13.50
C LEU A 123 -27.74 4.45 -14.07
N ALA A 124 -27.99 3.21 -13.70
CA ALA A 124 -29.16 2.44 -14.12
C ALA A 124 -30.48 3.10 -13.72
N ASN A 125 -30.52 3.74 -12.56
CA ASN A 125 -31.74 4.45 -12.08
C ASN A 125 -32.03 5.76 -12.87
N ASN A 126 -31.05 6.27 -13.64
CA ASN A 126 -31.17 7.55 -14.34
C ASN A 126 -31.37 7.42 -15.85
N ASN A 127 -31.29 6.22 -16.43
CA ASN A 127 -31.52 5.94 -17.85
C ASN A 127 -30.84 6.91 -18.84
N PRO A 128 -29.52 7.11 -18.74
CA PRO A 128 -28.79 8.04 -19.62
C PRO A 128 -28.66 7.49 -21.05
N GLY A 129 -28.37 8.38 -21.99
CA GLY A 129 -28.05 8.01 -23.36
C GLY A 129 -26.72 7.23 -23.51
N LYS A 130 -26.55 6.54 -24.65
CA LYS A 130 -25.39 5.64 -24.90
C LYS A 130 -24.03 6.32 -24.72
N GLU A 131 -23.86 7.54 -25.20
CA GLU A 131 -22.61 8.30 -25.04
C GLU A 131 -22.34 8.72 -23.58
N GLU A 132 -23.39 9.08 -22.86
CA GLU A 132 -23.31 9.39 -21.43
C GLU A 132 -22.93 8.14 -20.63
N ILE A 133 -23.57 6.99 -20.92
CA ILE A 133 -23.21 5.71 -20.32
C ILE A 133 -21.71 5.44 -20.51
N SER A 134 -21.20 5.54 -21.74
CA SER A 134 -19.78 5.37 -22.06
C SER A 134 -18.89 6.29 -21.22
N THR A 135 -19.27 7.56 -21.06
CA THR A 135 -18.50 8.53 -20.25
C THR A 135 -18.48 8.13 -18.77
N TYR A 136 -19.62 7.76 -18.21
CA TYR A 136 -19.70 7.36 -16.80
C TYR A 136 -18.95 6.07 -16.50
N LEU A 137 -19.00 5.10 -17.38
CA LEU A 137 -18.30 3.83 -17.21
C LEU A 137 -16.77 3.94 -17.33
N CYS A 138 -16.28 4.98 -17.99
CA CYS A 138 -14.85 5.29 -18.06
C CYS A 138 -14.33 5.99 -16.79
N MET A 139 -15.20 6.56 -15.95
CA MET A 139 -14.76 7.25 -14.73
C MET A 139 -14.15 6.27 -13.73
N PRO A 140 -12.91 6.48 -13.24
CA PRO A 140 -12.28 5.60 -12.25
C PRO A 140 -12.93 5.76 -10.87
N PHE A 141 -13.38 6.97 -10.54
CA PHE A 141 -14.00 7.35 -9.26
C PHE A 141 -15.05 8.44 -9.49
N PRO A 142 -16.07 8.55 -8.61
CA PRO A 142 -16.96 9.70 -8.61
C PRO A 142 -16.18 11.00 -8.39
N LYS A 143 -16.55 12.07 -9.05
CA LYS A 143 -15.93 13.39 -8.87
C LYS A 143 -16.34 14.03 -7.55
N ILE A 144 -15.50 14.89 -7.06
CA ILE A 144 -15.80 15.75 -5.92
C ILE A 144 -16.50 17.01 -6.44
N ASP A 145 -17.78 17.18 -6.11
CA ASP A 145 -18.57 18.40 -6.41
C ASP A 145 -18.64 19.27 -5.16
N PHE A 146 -17.62 20.11 -4.98
CA PHE A 146 -17.48 20.89 -3.76
C PHE A 146 -16.89 22.28 -4.10
N GLU A 147 -17.70 23.34 -3.87
CA GLU A 147 -17.29 24.70 -4.23
C GLU A 147 -15.99 25.18 -3.56
N ASP A 148 -15.73 24.77 -2.30
CA ASP A 148 -14.51 25.16 -1.63
C ASP A 148 -13.29 24.39 -2.15
N PHE A 149 -13.49 23.18 -2.65
CA PHE A 149 -12.46 22.41 -3.33
C PHE A 149 -12.13 23.05 -4.69
N ASP A 150 -13.12 23.46 -5.44
CA ASP A 150 -12.94 24.23 -6.69
C ASP A 150 -12.23 25.57 -6.44
N LYS A 151 -12.52 26.24 -5.32
CA LYS A 151 -11.77 27.44 -4.90
C LYS A 151 -10.33 27.11 -4.51
N LEU A 152 -10.07 25.96 -3.87
CA LEU A 152 -8.74 25.49 -3.54
C LEU A 152 -7.92 25.19 -4.80
N LEU A 153 -8.56 24.61 -5.82
CA LEU A 153 -7.95 24.31 -7.12
C LEU A 153 -7.74 25.54 -8.01
N GLY A 154 -8.35 26.70 -7.67
CA GLY A 154 -8.33 27.93 -8.47
C GLY A 154 -9.36 27.93 -9.60
N LYS A 155 -10.22 28.93 -9.62
CA LYS A 155 -11.29 29.08 -10.63
C LYS A 155 -10.78 29.19 -12.08
N ASP A 156 -9.52 29.51 -12.27
CA ASP A 156 -8.92 29.75 -13.59
C ASP A 156 -8.18 28.51 -14.15
N GLY A 157 -8.31 27.34 -13.50
CA GLY A 157 -7.73 26.08 -13.98
C GLY A 157 -6.20 26.00 -13.95
N HIS A 158 -5.53 26.95 -13.31
CA HIS A 158 -4.07 27.04 -13.31
C HIS A 158 -3.39 26.46 -12.06
N VAL A 159 -4.15 26.06 -11.05
CA VAL A 159 -3.61 25.44 -9.83
C VAL A 159 -4.23 24.07 -9.68
N GLY A 160 -3.54 23.05 -10.18
CA GLY A 160 -3.91 21.66 -9.96
C GLY A 160 -3.22 21.10 -8.70
N LEU A 161 -3.61 19.91 -8.32
CA LEU A 161 -2.99 19.16 -7.23
C LEU A 161 -1.62 18.60 -7.66
N ALA A 162 -0.69 18.48 -6.74
CA ALA A 162 0.58 17.79 -6.95
C ALA A 162 0.56 16.43 -6.26
N GLU A 163 0.87 15.37 -7.00
CA GLU A 163 1.03 14.02 -6.48
C GLU A 163 2.51 13.67 -6.43
N ASN A 164 3.06 13.51 -5.25
CA ASN A 164 4.50 13.29 -5.07
C ASN A 164 4.82 11.91 -4.48
N HIS A 165 3.83 11.06 -4.25
CA HIS A 165 4.05 9.71 -3.73
C HIS A 165 3.12 8.73 -4.41
N PHE A 166 3.45 8.37 -5.63
CA PHE A 166 2.59 7.59 -6.51
C PHE A 166 3.34 6.37 -7.08
N HIS A 167 2.91 5.18 -6.69
CA HIS A 167 3.46 3.94 -7.20
C HIS A 167 2.78 3.53 -8.50
N LEU A 168 3.48 3.69 -9.62
CA LEU A 168 2.94 3.51 -10.97
C LEU A 168 2.26 2.15 -11.17
N LYS A 169 2.92 1.07 -10.78
CA LYS A 169 2.41 -0.29 -10.96
C LYS A 169 1.33 -0.72 -9.94
N GLY A 170 1.13 0.02 -8.87
CA GLY A 170 0.08 -0.23 -7.88
C GLY A 170 -1.17 0.62 -8.07
N SER A 171 -1.20 1.46 -9.11
CA SER A 171 -2.21 2.51 -9.26
C SER A 171 -3.22 2.29 -10.38
N PHE A 172 -3.12 1.19 -11.15
CA PHE A 172 -4.17 0.80 -12.09
C PHE A 172 -5.37 0.18 -11.34
N PRO A 173 -6.56 0.08 -11.96
CA PRO A 173 -7.72 -0.57 -11.34
C PRO A 173 -7.51 -2.08 -11.22
N VAL A 174 -6.73 -2.46 -10.20
CA VAL A 174 -6.17 -3.82 -9.97
C VAL A 174 -7.23 -4.89 -10.12
N PHE A 175 -8.31 -4.81 -9.34
CA PHE A 175 -9.35 -5.82 -9.38
C PHE A 175 -10.06 -5.88 -10.73
N MET A 176 -10.52 -4.75 -11.25
CA MET A 176 -11.33 -4.73 -12.48
C MET A 176 -10.58 -5.29 -13.69
N LEU A 177 -9.29 -4.97 -13.85
CA LEU A 177 -8.50 -5.47 -14.98
C LEU A 177 -8.25 -6.98 -14.87
N ASN A 178 -7.87 -7.46 -13.67
CA ASN A 178 -7.69 -8.89 -13.42
C ASN A 178 -9.00 -9.68 -13.56
N TRP A 179 -10.11 -9.12 -13.04
CA TRP A 179 -11.42 -9.75 -13.15
C TRP A 179 -11.89 -9.83 -14.60
N THR A 180 -11.76 -8.76 -15.36
CA THR A 180 -12.08 -8.77 -16.79
C THR A 180 -11.25 -9.79 -17.56
N CYS A 181 -9.94 -9.87 -17.27
CA CYS A 181 -9.07 -10.88 -17.84
C CYS A 181 -9.59 -12.30 -17.52
N LEU A 182 -9.86 -12.58 -16.24
CA LEU A 182 -10.37 -13.87 -15.79
C LEU A 182 -11.68 -14.26 -16.48
N MET A 183 -12.64 -13.35 -16.57
CA MET A 183 -13.95 -13.60 -17.17
C MET A 183 -13.91 -13.82 -18.69
N ASN A 184 -12.90 -13.33 -19.35
CA ASN A 184 -12.74 -13.49 -20.81
C ASN A 184 -11.82 -14.67 -21.21
N HIS A 185 -11.09 -15.25 -20.26
CA HIS A 185 -10.12 -16.31 -20.49
C HIS A 185 -10.33 -17.55 -19.62
N ILE A 186 -11.52 -17.70 -19.04
CA ILE A 186 -11.85 -18.86 -18.22
C ILE A 186 -11.71 -20.13 -19.06
N GLY A 187 -10.87 -21.06 -18.62
CA GLY A 187 -10.71 -22.36 -19.27
C GLY A 187 -9.89 -22.35 -20.56
N ASP A 188 -9.32 -21.22 -21.01
CA ASP A 188 -8.33 -21.29 -22.07
C ASP A 188 -7.12 -22.10 -21.56
N GLY A 189 -6.52 -22.94 -22.45
CA GLY A 189 -5.49 -23.93 -22.06
C GLY A 189 -4.19 -23.34 -21.51
N ASN A 190 -4.23 -22.12 -20.95
CA ASN A 190 -3.08 -21.44 -20.39
C ASN A 190 -2.66 -22.06 -19.04
N ASP A 191 -1.38 -22.13 -18.80
CA ASP A 191 -0.74 -22.60 -17.55
C ASP A 191 -1.32 -21.96 -16.28
N PHE A 192 -1.88 -20.74 -16.37
CA PHE A 192 -2.52 -20.07 -15.23
C PHE A 192 -3.62 -20.94 -14.59
N PHE A 193 -4.58 -21.46 -15.39
CA PHE A 193 -5.68 -22.27 -14.86
C PHE A 193 -5.20 -23.60 -14.28
N HIS A 194 -4.21 -24.22 -14.91
CA HIS A 194 -3.59 -25.45 -14.37
C HIS A 194 -2.88 -25.16 -13.05
N ARG A 195 -2.11 -24.10 -12.98
CA ARG A 195 -1.45 -23.67 -11.73
C ARG A 195 -2.45 -23.22 -10.67
N PHE A 196 -3.48 -22.48 -11.05
CA PHE A 196 -4.53 -22.04 -10.13
C PHE A 196 -5.29 -23.23 -9.53
N LYS A 197 -5.46 -24.30 -10.30
CA LYS A 197 -6.00 -25.59 -9.83
C LYS A 197 -5.01 -26.38 -8.96
N GLU A 198 -3.70 -26.35 -9.26
CA GLU A 198 -2.67 -27.17 -8.63
C GLU A 198 -1.89 -26.48 -7.50
N TYR A 199 -2.00 -25.20 -7.36
CA TYR A 199 -1.17 -24.37 -6.47
C TYR A 199 -1.44 -24.70 -4.99
N ARG A 200 -0.52 -25.36 -4.31
CA ARG A 200 -0.68 -25.85 -2.93
C ARG A 200 -0.38 -24.81 -1.83
N GLU A 201 0.28 -23.68 -2.13
CA GLU A 201 0.91 -22.82 -1.13
C GLU A 201 0.43 -21.36 -1.09
N VAL A 202 -0.63 -21.00 -1.79
CA VAL A 202 -1.14 -19.66 -1.65
C VAL A 202 -1.96 -19.61 -0.36
N GLU A 203 -1.48 -18.89 0.63
CA GLU A 203 -2.29 -18.35 1.73
C GLU A 203 -3.33 -17.37 1.15
N ILE A 204 -4.14 -17.86 0.21
CA ILE A 204 -5.14 -17.07 -0.50
C ILE A 204 -6.20 -16.55 0.47
N LEU A 205 -6.32 -17.15 1.65
CA LEU A 205 -7.51 -17.07 2.48
C LEU A 205 -7.23 -16.36 3.79
N ILE A 206 -6.87 -15.08 3.71
CA ILE A 206 -6.76 -14.24 4.91
C ILE A 206 -8.12 -13.99 5.56
N GLU A 207 -9.19 -13.97 4.77
CA GLU A 207 -10.54 -13.68 5.27
C GLU A 207 -11.47 -14.89 5.43
N HIS A 208 -11.15 -16.04 4.81
CA HIS A 208 -12.05 -17.20 4.76
C HIS A 208 -11.29 -18.51 4.93
N GLU A 209 -11.01 -18.88 6.15
CA GLU A 209 -10.31 -20.13 6.52
C GLU A 209 -10.98 -21.41 5.97
N ASP A 210 -12.28 -21.34 5.62
CA ASP A 210 -13.09 -22.49 5.21
C ASP A 210 -13.08 -22.79 3.70
N MET A 211 -12.45 -21.97 2.86
CA MET A 211 -12.43 -22.19 1.41
C MET A 211 -11.09 -22.77 0.95
N ASN A 212 -11.13 -23.89 0.24
CA ASN A 212 -9.97 -24.39 -0.47
C ASN A 212 -9.89 -23.77 -1.88
N ARG A 213 -8.81 -23.99 -2.60
CA ARG A 213 -8.56 -23.43 -3.92
C ARG A 213 -9.50 -23.89 -5.00
N ASN A 214 -9.91 -25.14 -4.91
CA ASN A 214 -10.88 -25.67 -5.86
C ASN A 214 -12.17 -24.85 -5.80
N ASP A 215 -12.52 -24.32 -4.62
CA ASP A 215 -13.67 -23.46 -4.45
C ASP A 215 -13.52 -22.11 -5.17
N ILE A 216 -12.32 -21.48 -5.14
CA ILE A 216 -12.07 -20.23 -5.87
C ILE A 216 -12.04 -20.47 -7.38
N PHE A 217 -11.36 -21.48 -7.84
CA PHE A 217 -11.32 -21.86 -9.25
C PHE A 217 -12.72 -22.18 -9.76
N TYR A 218 -13.44 -23.02 -9.03
CA TYR A 218 -14.78 -23.44 -9.39
C TYR A 218 -15.79 -22.28 -9.37
N SER A 219 -15.72 -21.43 -8.34
CA SER A 219 -16.58 -20.25 -8.27
C SER A 219 -16.31 -19.26 -9.41
N SER A 220 -15.06 -19.14 -9.87
CA SER A 220 -14.72 -18.30 -11.04
C SER A 220 -15.36 -18.82 -12.32
N ILE A 221 -15.39 -20.16 -12.52
CA ILE A 221 -16.10 -20.79 -13.64
C ILE A 221 -17.60 -20.50 -13.56
N CYS A 222 -18.18 -20.65 -12.36
CA CYS A 222 -19.59 -20.32 -12.14
C CYS A 222 -19.89 -18.85 -12.46
N ALA A 223 -19.04 -17.92 -12.01
CA ALA A 223 -19.20 -16.50 -12.30
C ALA A 223 -19.17 -16.21 -13.81
N ALA A 224 -18.23 -16.82 -14.55
CA ALA A 224 -18.14 -16.65 -16.00
C ALA A 224 -19.38 -17.21 -16.72
N ALA A 225 -19.90 -18.36 -16.27
CA ALA A 225 -21.14 -18.93 -16.83
C ALA A 225 -22.36 -18.07 -16.53
N TYR A 226 -22.52 -17.58 -15.28
CA TYR A 226 -23.60 -16.67 -14.91
C TYR A 226 -23.52 -15.38 -15.72
N ARG A 227 -22.33 -14.81 -15.84
CA ARG A 227 -22.07 -13.61 -16.62
C ARG A 227 -22.45 -13.78 -18.09
N LEU A 228 -22.01 -14.86 -18.70
CA LEU A 228 -22.34 -15.15 -20.10
C LEU A 228 -23.83 -15.35 -20.33
N HIS A 229 -24.49 -16.15 -19.47
CA HIS A 229 -25.94 -16.36 -19.57
C HIS A 229 -26.73 -15.06 -19.45
N LEU A 230 -26.41 -14.21 -18.45
CA LEU A 230 -27.04 -12.91 -18.28
C LEU A 230 -26.74 -11.95 -19.45
N TYR A 231 -25.53 -12.00 -20.00
CA TYR A 231 -25.14 -11.25 -21.20
C TYR A 231 -26.03 -11.64 -22.40
N GLU A 232 -26.19 -12.93 -22.66
CA GLU A 232 -27.01 -13.42 -23.76
C GLU A 232 -28.49 -13.01 -23.63
N ILE A 233 -29.01 -13.00 -22.40
CA ILE A 233 -30.39 -12.57 -22.12
C ILE A 233 -30.56 -11.08 -22.40
N TYR A 234 -29.74 -10.21 -21.81
CA TYR A 234 -29.96 -8.77 -21.99
C TYR A 234 -29.60 -8.29 -23.38
N SER A 235 -28.69 -8.97 -24.08
CA SER A 235 -28.35 -8.67 -25.47
C SER A 235 -29.38 -9.20 -26.47
N GLY A 236 -30.43 -9.90 -25.99
CA GLY A 236 -31.51 -10.38 -26.81
C GLY A 236 -31.14 -11.55 -27.72
N VAL A 237 -30.15 -12.37 -27.35
CA VAL A 237 -29.81 -13.58 -28.07
C VAL A 237 -30.99 -14.55 -28.02
N PRO A 238 -31.51 -15.07 -29.16
CA PRO A 238 -32.61 -16.02 -29.16
C PRO A 238 -32.31 -17.23 -28.29
N GLN A 239 -33.30 -17.71 -27.54
CA GLN A 239 -33.15 -18.80 -26.58
C GLN A 239 -32.52 -20.08 -27.19
N GLU A 240 -32.86 -20.42 -28.40
CA GLU A 240 -32.33 -21.56 -29.14
C GLU A 240 -30.84 -21.40 -29.51
N LEU A 241 -30.31 -20.19 -29.46
CA LEU A 241 -28.91 -19.87 -29.74
C LEU A 241 -28.10 -19.57 -28.49
N GLN A 242 -28.73 -19.46 -27.31
CA GLN A 242 -28.02 -19.24 -26.04
C GLN A 242 -27.22 -20.49 -25.65
N MET A 243 -26.19 -20.29 -24.84
CA MET A 243 -25.46 -21.37 -24.23
C MET A 243 -26.43 -22.22 -23.38
N PRO A 244 -26.41 -23.56 -23.51
CA PRO A 244 -27.18 -24.43 -22.63
C PRO A 244 -26.80 -24.15 -21.17
N PHE A 245 -27.76 -23.68 -20.38
CA PHE A 245 -27.55 -23.36 -18.98
C PHE A 245 -28.58 -24.07 -18.11
N SER A 246 -28.13 -24.67 -17.02
CA SER A 246 -28.98 -25.30 -16.03
C SER A 246 -28.75 -24.65 -14.65
N TYR A 247 -29.84 -24.20 -14.04
CA TYR A 247 -29.77 -23.56 -12.71
C TYR A 247 -29.48 -24.56 -11.57
N ASP A 248 -29.73 -25.85 -11.79
CA ASP A 248 -29.73 -26.91 -10.77
C ASP A 248 -28.52 -27.84 -10.91
N ARG A 249 -27.71 -27.67 -11.96
CA ARG A 249 -26.59 -28.56 -12.24
C ARG A 249 -25.26 -27.85 -12.02
N ASP A 250 -24.34 -28.55 -11.39
CA ASP A 250 -22.96 -28.11 -11.32
C ASP A 250 -22.30 -28.08 -12.70
N ILE A 251 -21.40 -27.14 -12.93
CA ILE A 251 -20.66 -26.97 -14.17
C ILE A 251 -19.55 -28.03 -14.21
N ASP A 252 -19.53 -28.89 -15.20
CA ASP A 252 -18.51 -29.91 -15.40
C ASP A 252 -17.45 -29.52 -16.46
N GLU A 253 -16.49 -30.43 -16.74
CA GLU A 253 -15.43 -30.16 -17.72
C GLU A 253 -15.94 -30.00 -19.17
N VAL A 254 -17.07 -30.62 -19.52
CA VAL A 254 -17.70 -30.45 -20.83
C VAL A 254 -18.33 -29.08 -20.93
N ASP A 255 -19.03 -28.69 -19.88
CA ASP A 255 -19.62 -27.35 -19.78
C ASP A 255 -18.55 -26.27 -19.84
N LEU A 256 -17.38 -26.49 -19.22
CA LEU A 256 -16.25 -25.55 -19.27
C LEU A 256 -15.76 -25.31 -20.70
N ARG A 257 -15.66 -26.36 -21.53
CA ARG A 257 -15.27 -26.22 -22.96
C ARG A 257 -16.31 -25.44 -23.75
N VAL A 258 -17.58 -25.75 -23.55
CA VAL A 258 -18.68 -25.02 -24.21
C VAL A 258 -18.68 -23.55 -23.80
N LEU A 259 -18.45 -23.26 -22.51
CA LEU A 259 -18.34 -21.93 -21.98
C LEU A 259 -17.18 -21.14 -22.61
N GLN A 260 -16.01 -21.77 -22.66
CA GLN A 260 -14.81 -21.20 -23.30
C GLN A 260 -15.04 -20.88 -24.77
N ASP A 261 -15.49 -21.86 -25.57
CA ASP A 261 -15.75 -21.68 -27.00
C ASP A 261 -16.75 -20.55 -27.25
N ARG A 262 -17.73 -20.41 -26.38
CA ARG A 262 -18.75 -19.37 -26.48
C ARG A 262 -18.21 -17.96 -26.14
N ILE A 263 -17.40 -17.84 -25.10
CA ILE A 263 -16.71 -16.58 -24.74
C ILE A 263 -15.77 -16.17 -25.87
N GLU A 264 -14.98 -17.10 -26.41
CA GLU A 264 -14.08 -16.84 -27.54
C GLU A 264 -14.83 -16.40 -28.79
N TYR A 265 -15.98 -17.00 -29.06
CA TYR A 265 -16.84 -16.61 -30.19
C TYR A 265 -17.27 -15.14 -30.08
N TYR A 266 -17.80 -14.69 -28.93
CA TYR A 266 -18.24 -13.30 -28.76
C TYR A 266 -17.06 -12.33 -28.77
N ARG A 267 -15.97 -12.70 -28.12
CA ARG A 267 -14.75 -11.90 -28.11
C ARG A 267 -14.16 -11.77 -29.51
N GLY A 268 -14.07 -12.85 -30.25
CA GLY A 268 -13.59 -12.86 -31.64
C GLY A 268 -14.41 -11.96 -32.55
N GLN A 269 -15.73 -11.97 -32.43
CA GLN A 269 -16.59 -11.08 -33.19
C GLN A 269 -16.32 -9.59 -32.87
N LEU A 270 -16.04 -9.26 -31.62
CA LEU A 270 -15.72 -7.90 -31.23
C LEU A 270 -14.34 -7.47 -31.75
N GLU A 271 -13.34 -8.35 -31.67
CA GLU A 271 -12.00 -8.12 -32.18
C GLU A 271 -11.99 -7.94 -33.71
N GLU A 272 -12.80 -8.70 -34.45
CA GLU A 272 -12.97 -8.54 -35.89
C GLU A 272 -13.61 -7.20 -36.26
N LYS A 273 -14.63 -6.76 -35.54
CA LYS A 273 -15.22 -5.42 -35.72
C LYS A 273 -14.19 -4.33 -35.48
N TRP A 274 -13.36 -4.49 -34.45
CA TRP A 274 -12.30 -3.56 -34.11
C TRP A 274 -11.25 -3.48 -35.20
N ASP A 275 -10.76 -4.61 -35.68
CA ASP A 275 -9.77 -4.70 -36.77
C ASP A 275 -10.28 -4.04 -38.07
N TYR A 276 -11.53 -4.33 -38.43
CA TYR A 276 -12.17 -3.70 -39.59
C TYR A 276 -12.26 -2.17 -39.45
N ALA A 277 -12.61 -1.68 -38.27
CA ALA A 277 -12.81 -0.22 -38.08
C ALA A 277 -11.49 0.55 -37.94
N LYS A 278 -10.44 -0.05 -37.37
CA LYS A 278 -9.16 0.62 -37.02
C LYS A 278 -7.97 0.19 -37.89
N GLY A 279 -8.08 -0.90 -38.66
CA GLY A 279 -6.95 -1.49 -39.40
C GLY A 279 -5.86 -2.08 -38.50
N GLN A 280 -6.13 -2.23 -37.21
CA GLN A 280 -5.22 -2.79 -36.23
C GLN A 280 -5.98 -3.69 -35.26
N ARG A 281 -5.54 -4.92 -35.10
CA ARG A 281 -6.16 -5.87 -34.19
C ARG A 281 -5.87 -5.48 -32.73
N GLU A 282 -6.90 -5.23 -31.95
CA GLU A 282 -6.81 -5.07 -30.50
C GLU A 282 -7.17 -6.39 -29.85
N LYS A 283 -6.39 -6.81 -28.85
CA LYS A 283 -6.62 -8.00 -28.05
C LYS A 283 -6.87 -7.61 -26.60
N GLY A 284 -7.45 -8.51 -25.82
CA GLY A 284 -7.78 -8.25 -24.42
C GLY A 284 -9.05 -7.42 -24.28
N LEU A 285 -9.96 -7.51 -25.24
CA LEU A 285 -11.27 -6.88 -25.17
C LEU A 285 -12.25 -7.75 -24.39
N ASP A 286 -13.17 -7.12 -23.70
CA ASP A 286 -14.26 -7.79 -23.00
C ASP A 286 -15.47 -7.94 -23.93
N TYR A 287 -15.98 -9.16 -24.11
CA TYR A 287 -17.14 -9.41 -24.98
C TYR A 287 -18.37 -8.60 -24.55
N ALA A 288 -18.54 -8.29 -23.25
CA ALA A 288 -19.65 -7.48 -22.76
C ALA A 288 -19.62 -6.02 -23.24
N LEU A 289 -18.49 -5.57 -23.81
CA LEU A 289 -18.37 -4.25 -24.44
C LEU A 289 -19.15 -4.15 -25.78
N ALA A 290 -19.56 -5.26 -26.38
CA ALA A 290 -20.05 -5.34 -27.76
C ALA A 290 -21.14 -4.31 -28.14
N GLU A 291 -21.98 -3.88 -27.21
CA GLU A 291 -23.02 -2.88 -27.45
C GLU A 291 -22.50 -1.43 -27.37
N LEU A 292 -21.33 -1.19 -26.79
CA LEU A 292 -20.72 0.13 -26.62
C LEU A 292 -19.41 0.31 -27.39
N TRP A 293 -18.99 -0.67 -28.19
CA TRP A 293 -17.70 -0.62 -28.87
C TRP A 293 -17.52 0.64 -29.71
N ASP A 294 -18.57 1.11 -30.40
CA ASP A 294 -18.60 2.29 -31.26
C ASP A 294 -18.36 3.62 -30.54
N VAL A 295 -18.64 3.66 -29.23
CA VAL A 295 -18.41 4.86 -28.39
C VAL A 295 -17.24 4.70 -27.41
N CYS A 296 -16.66 3.51 -27.32
CA CYS A 296 -15.56 3.21 -26.38
C CYS A 296 -14.25 2.80 -27.07
N TYR A 297 -14.25 2.53 -28.39
CA TYR A 297 -13.11 1.95 -29.08
C TYR A 297 -11.81 2.79 -29.07
N ASP A 298 -11.91 4.09 -28.89
CA ASP A 298 -10.76 5.00 -28.79
C ASP A 298 -10.36 5.34 -27.36
N LYS A 299 -11.08 4.80 -26.37
CA LYS A 299 -10.84 5.10 -24.96
C LYS A 299 -9.82 4.16 -24.36
N ALA A 300 -8.94 4.71 -23.51
CA ALA A 300 -7.94 3.90 -22.81
C ALA A 300 -8.55 2.90 -21.83
N GLU A 301 -9.75 3.20 -21.33
CA GLU A 301 -10.51 2.38 -20.39
C GLU A 301 -11.22 1.20 -21.05
N VAL A 302 -11.10 0.99 -22.34
CA VAL A 302 -11.79 -0.06 -23.10
C VAL A 302 -11.67 -1.46 -22.49
N SER A 303 -10.55 -1.75 -21.84
CA SER A 303 -10.29 -3.05 -21.20
C SER A 303 -11.09 -3.32 -19.92
N ILE A 304 -11.75 -2.31 -19.34
CA ILE A 304 -12.53 -2.45 -18.08
C ILE A 304 -13.98 -1.99 -18.24
N VAL A 305 -14.32 -1.33 -19.32
CA VAL A 305 -15.68 -0.81 -19.56
C VAL A 305 -16.68 -1.93 -19.75
N GLY A 306 -16.30 -3.07 -20.34
CA GLY A 306 -17.19 -4.20 -20.57
C GLY A 306 -17.80 -4.75 -19.28
N GLU A 307 -16.99 -4.94 -18.23
CA GLU A 307 -17.47 -5.39 -16.92
C GLU A 307 -18.40 -4.34 -16.27
N ARG A 308 -18.01 -3.08 -16.30
CA ARG A 308 -18.84 -2.00 -15.77
C ARG A 308 -20.17 -1.88 -16.51
N TYR A 309 -20.16 -2.08 -17.82
CA TYR A 309 -21.37 -2.11 -18.63
C TYR A 309 -22.26 -3.31 -18.30
N PHE A 310 -21.68 -4.47 -18.08
CA PHE A 310 -22.40 -5.66 -17.63
C PHE A 310 -23.14 -5.39 -16.31
N LEU A 311 -22.45 -4.83 -15.31
CA LEU A 311 -23.08 -4.44 -14.04
C LEU A 311 -24.24 -3.46 -14.27
N TYR A 312 -24.01 -2.41 -15.06
CA TYR A 312 -25.05 -1.42 -15.40
C TYR A 312 -26.27 -2.10 -16.05
N ARG A 313 -26.07 -2.97 -17.04
CA ARG A 313 -27.16 -3.66 -17.75
C ARG A 313 -28.00 -4.54 -16.84
N CYS A 314 -27.36 -5.26 -15.93
CA CYS A 314 -28.08 -6.08 -14.96
C CYS A 314 -28.91 -5.22 -13.99
N PHE A 315 -28.35 -4.14 -13.44
CA PHE A 315 -29.11 -3.20 -12.61
C PHE A 315 -30.25 -2.55 -13.39
N ASN A 316 -30.00 -2.11 -14.62
CA ASN A 316 -31.01 -1.49 -15.47
C ASN A 316 -32.18 -2.45 -15.76
N ALA A 317 -31.88 -3.72 -16.12
CA ALA A 317 -32.90 -4.72 -16.34
C ALA A 317 -33.76 -4.99 -15.07
N ILE A 318 -33.16 -4.94 -13.89
CA ILE A 318 -33.87 -5.14 -12.63
C ILE A 318 -34.78 -3.94 -12.31
N PHE A 319 -34.24 -2.70 -12.44
CA PHE A 319 -34.99 -1.48 -12.08
C PHE A 319 -36.10 -1.15 -13.08
N GLU A 320 -35.90 -1.43 -14.38
CA GLU A 320 -36.91 -1.30 -15.42
C GLU A 320 -37.88 -2.47 -15.50
N LYS A 321 -37.70 -3.47 -14.65
CA LYS A 321 -38.57 -4.67 -14.59
C LYS A 321 -38.63 -5.39 -15.95
N ASP A 322 -37.47 -5.53 -16.61
CA ASP A 322 -37.38 -6.28 -17.86
C ASP A 322 -37.91 -7.69 -17.66
N THR A 323 -38.90 -8.08 -18.45
CA THR A 323 -39.56 -9.39 -18.33
C THR A 323 -38.64 -10.57 -18.62
N ARG A 324 -37.50 -10.33 -19.25
CA ARG A 324 -36.46 -11.33 -19.48
C ARG A 324 -35.62 -11.62 -18.23
N PHE A 325 -35.58 -10.64 -17.27
CA PHE A 325 -34.91 -10.79 -15.97
C PHE A 325 -35.96 -11.20 -14.93
N ARG A 326 -36.26 -12.49 -14.90
CA ARG A 326 -37.16 -13.11 -13.92
C ARG A 326 -36.45 -13.26 -12.57
N TYR A 327 -37.11 -13.92 -11.64
CA TYR A 327 -36.55 -14.18 -10.30
C TYR A 327 -35.21 -14.96 -10.37
N GLU A 328 -35.15 -15.95 -11.23
CA GLU A 328 -33.96 -16.79 -11.43
C GLU A 328 -32.75 -15.96 -11.89
N GLU A 329 -32.94 -15.10 -12.91
CA GLU A 329 -31.86 -14.25 -13.42
C GLU A 329 -31.39 -13.22 -12.39
N LYS A 330 -32.31 -12.67 -11.60
CA LYS A 330 -31.96 -11.77 -10.46
C LYS A 330 -31.08 -12.52 -9.47
N ASN A 331 -31.44 -13.74 -9.07
CA ASN A 331 -30.63 -14.52 -8.14
C ASN A 331 -29.31 -15.00 -8.73
N LEU A 332 -29.23 -15.26 -10.03
CA LEU A 332 -27.95 -15.51 -10.68
C LEU A 332 -27.04 -14.29 -10.63
N PHE A 333 -27.58 -13.10 -10.86
CA PHE A 333 -26.79 -11.87 -10.72
C PHE A 333 -26.34 -11.66 -9.29
N TYR A 334 -27.17 -11.97 -8.30
CA TYR A 334 -26.74 -11.94 -6.90
C TYR A 334 -25.62 -12.93 -6.60
N LYS A 335 -25.72 -14.18 -7.07
CA LYS A 335 -24.63 -15.17 -6.96
C LYS A 335 -23.35 -14.68 -7.63
N TYR A 336 -23.47 -14.09 -8.82
CA TYR A 336 -22.35 -13.46 -9.50
C TYR A 336 -21.68 -12.40 -8.63
N LEU A 337 -22.44 -11.46 -8.05
CA LEU A 337 -21.91 -10.43 -7.17
C LEU A 337 -21.21 -11.00 -5.92
N LEU A 338 -21.74 -12.07 -5.34
CA LEU A 338 -21.08 -12.74 -4.21
C LEU A 338 -19.71 -13.30 -4.58
N ILE A 339 -19.59 -13.92 -5.76
CA ILE A 339 -18.30 -14.40 -6.27
C ILE A 339 -17.38 -13.23 -6.61
N PHE A 340 -17.90 -12.21 -7.28
CA PHE A 340 -17.19 -10.98 -7.62
C PHE A 340 -16.53 -10.35 -6.38
N PHE A 341 -17.28 -10.16 -5.29
CA PHE A 341 -16.75 -9.61 -4.05
C PHE A 341 -15.79 -10.56 -3.34
N ARG A 342 -16.03 -11.84 -3.46
CA ARG A 342 -15.15 -12.86 -2.92
C ARG A 342 -13.77 -12.78 -3.56
N ILE A 343 -13.70 -12.79 -4.90
CA ILE A 343 -12.44 -12.68 -5.62
C ILE A 343 -11.79 -11.30 -5.42
N ARG A 344 -12.61 -10.24 -5.36
CA ARG A 344 -12.12 -8.90 -5.06
C ARG A 344 -11.39 -8.83 -3.71
N SER A 345 -11.89 -9.53 -2.71
CA SER A 345 -11.26 -9.54 -1.38
C SER A 345 -9.89 -10.22 -1.34
N GLU A 346 -9.54 -11.01 -2.36
CA GLU A 346 -8.20 -11.60 -2.51
C GLU A 346 -7.20 -10.65 -3.19
N MET A 347 -7.67 -9.64 -3.92
CA MET A 347 -6.84 -8.75 -4.73
C MET A 347 -6.75 -7.31 -4.20
N VAL A 348 -7.71 -6.90 -3.38
CA VAL A 348 -7.78 -5.56 -2.78
C VAL A 348 -7.91 -5.71 -1.27
N GLN A 349 -7.15 -4.91 -0.53
CA GLN A 349 -7.17 -4.94 0.93
C GLN A 349 -8.51 -4.48 1.50
N THR A 350 -9.43 -5.43 1.69
CA THR A 350 -10.76 -5.20 2.24
C THR A 350 -10.89 -5.64 3.69
N ASN A 351 -9.96 -6.44 4.19
CA ASN A 351 -9.98 -6.93 5.57
C ASN A 351 -9.62 -5.82 6.58
N PRO A 352 -10.01 -5.97 7.86
CA PRO A 352 -9.67 -5.04 8.93
C PRO A 352 -8.23 -5.19 9.44
N MET A 353 -7.49 -6.18 8.95
CA MET A 353 -6.11 -6.42 9.38
C MET A 353 -5.21 -5.28 8.96
N ARG A 354 -4.32 -4.88 9.86
CA ARG A 354 -3.42 -3.74 9.66
C ARG A 354 -1.97 -4.20 9.66
N GLY A 355 -1.12 -3.35 9.13
CA GLY A 355 0.30 -3.57 9.07
C GLY A 355 0.81 -3.78 7.65
N PHE A 356 2.07 -3.45 7.47
CA PHE A 356 2.74 -3.49 6.17
C PHE A 356 2.73 -4.90 5.55
N LYS A 357 2.94 -5.95 6.36
CA LYS A 357 2.93 -7.32 5.86
C LYS A 357 1.59 -7.73 5.23
N ASN A 358 0.46 -7.27 5.79
CA ASN A 358 -0.85 -7.51 5.20
C ASN A 358 -1.01 -6.77 3.86
N PHE A 359 -0.57 -5.51 3.78
CA PHE A 359 -0.54 -4.76 2.51
C PHE A 359 0.33 -5.46 1.46
N GLN A 360 1.51 -5.94 1.83
CA GLN A 360 2.45 -6.59 0.91
C GLN A 360 1.82 -7.78 0.17
N ILE A 361 0.94 -8.54 0.82
CA ILE A 361 0.25 -9.66 0.19
C ILE A 361 -0.57 -9.18 -1.03
N TYR A 362 -1.29 -8.07 -0.90
CA TYR A 362 -2.06 -7.50 -2.02
C TYR A 362 -1.15 -6.87 -3.08
N GLN A 363 -0.06 -6.25 -2.66
CA GLN A 363 0.94 -5.70 -3.55
C GLN A 363 1.58 -6.80 -4.42
N ASP A 364 1.86 -7.95 -3.85
CA ASP A 364 2.45 -9.08 -4.57
C ASP A 364 1.45 -9.70 -5.57
N ARG A 365 0.16 -9.68 -5.25
CA ARG A 365 -0.91 -10.30 -6.06
C ARG A 365 -1.53 -9.42 -7.14
N LYS A 366 -1.21 -8.15 -7.19
CA LYS A 366 -1.89 -7.18 -8.08
C LYS A 366 -1.87 -7.52 -9.56
N GLU A 367 -0.92 -8.30 -10.02
CA GLU A 367 -0.76 -8.70 -11.42
C GLU A 367 -0.95 -10.22 -11.63
N ASP A 368 -1.30 -11.01 -10.59
CA ASP A 368 -1.30 -12.49 -10.61
C ASP A 368 -2.03 -13.12 -11.79
N ILE A 369 -3.13 -12.53 -12.25
CA ILE A 369 -3.90 -13.04 -13.39
C ILE A 369 -3.35 -12.46 -14.69
N ILE A 370 -3.18 -11.15 -14.77
CA ILE A 370 -2.79 -10.47 -16.01
C ILE A 370 -1.33 -10.73 -16.42
N ASP A 371 -0.47 -11.22 -15.52
CA ASP A 371 0.91 -11.59 -15.86
C ASP A 371 1.00 -12.73 -16.89
N TYR A 372 -0.03 -13.54 -16.98
CA TYR A 372 -0.12 -14.61 -17.98
C TYR A 372 -0.68 -14.13 -19.32
N TYR A 373 -1.14 -12.88 -19.41
CA TYR A 373 -1.82 -12.31 -20.57
C TYR A 373 -1.21 -10.97 -20.98
N PRO A 374 -0.16 -10.96 -21.80
CA PRO A 374 0.56 -9.73 -22.19
C PRO A 374 -0.32 -8.65 -22.79
N GLU A 375 -1.45 -9.02 -23.41
CA GLU A 375 -2.44 -8.10 -23.93
C GLU A 375 -3.12 -7.25 -22.88
N TYR A 376 -3.25 -7.74 -21.64
CA TYR A 376 -3.79 -6.96 -20.51
C TYR A 376 -2.70 -6.13 -19.82
N GLN A 377 -1.47 -6.63 -19.75
CA GLN A 377 -0.36 -5.89 -19.14
C GLN A 377 -0.11 -4.54 -19.80
N LYS A 378 -0.26 -4.43 -21.13
CA LYS A 378 -0.13 -3.15 -21.84
C LYS A 378 -1.19 -2.12 -21.45
N HIS A 379 -2.35 -2.56 -20.91
CA HIS A 379 -3.39 -1.66 -20.44
C HIS A 379 -3.09 -1.06 -19.06
N VAL A 380 -2.24 -1.68 -18.24
CA VAL A 380 -1.89 -1.20 -16.90
C VAL A 380 -1.46 0.26 -16.93
N ILE A 381 -0.44 0.57 -17.72
CA ILE A 381 0.11 1.93 -17.80
C ILE A 381 -0.87 2.90 -18.49
N ARG A 382 -1.58 2.45 -19.51
CA ARG A 382 -2.59 3.26 -20.21
C ARG A 382 -3.72 3.68 -19.27
N LEU A 383 -4.25 2.75 -18.47
CA LEU A 383 -5.31 3.00 -17.50
C LEU A 383 -4.88 3.98 -16.41
N VAL A 384 -3.65 3.85 -15.91
CA VAL A 384 -3.08 4.81 -14.96
C VAL A 384 -2.98 6.19 -15.60
N GLY A 385 -2.36 6.30 -16.77
CA GLY A 385 -2.19 7.58 -17.48
C GLY A 385 -3.52 8.28 -17.75
N CYS A 386 -4.53 7.51 -18.16
CA CYS A 386 -5.86 8.05 -18.43
C CYS A 386 -6.57 8.51 -17.15
N SER A 387 -6.52 7.70 -16.08
CA SER A 387 -7.14 8.05 -14.80
C SER A 387 -6.62 9.39 -14.25
N LEU A 388 -5.32 9.60 -14.31
CA LEU A 388 -4.68 10.79 -13.78
C LEU A 388 -4.98 12.05 -14.58
N ARG A 389 -5.11 11.94 -15.89
CA ARG A 389 -5.26 13.10 -16.78
C ARG A 389 -6.68 13.54 -17.01
N ARG A 390 -7.53 12.59 -17.35
CA ARG A 390 -8.91 12.89 -17.74
C ARG A 390 -9.81 13.17 -16.55
N TRP A 391 -9.52 12.50 -15.42
CA TRP A 391 -10.46 12.40 -14.32
C TRP A 391 -10.03 13.10 -13.03
N GLN A 392 -8.75 13.45 -12.90
CA GLN A 392 -8.20 14.12 -11.72
C GLN A 392 -7.48 15.40 -12.12
N ASN A 393 -7.61 16.43 -11.28
CA ASN A 393 -6.95 17.72 -11.48
C ASN A 393 -5.49 17.67 -10.98
N ILE A 394 -4.66 16.85 -11.60
CA ILE A 394 -3.25 16.71 -11.24
C ILE A 394 -2.40 17.54 -12.19
N SER A 395 -1.71 18.53 -11.64
CA SER A 395 -0.80 19.41 -12.38
C SER A 395 0.63 18.89 -12.43
N THR A 396 1.06 18.15 -11.39
CA THR A 396 2.41 17.56 -11.32
C THR A 396 2.34 16.16 -10.73
N LEU A 397 3.11 15.24 -11.31
CA LEU A 397 3.07 13.84 -10.90
C LEU A 397 4.47 13.25 -10.79
N GLU A 398 4.79 12.72 -9.63
CA GLU A 398 6.00 11.92 -9.37
C GLU A 398 5.66 10.43 -9.38
N MET A 399 6.01 9.75 -10.45
CA MET A 399 5.76 8.32 -10.59
C MET A 399 6.93 7.50 -10.05
N ARG A 400 6.69 6.65 -9.09
CA ARG A 400 7.69 5.76 -8.50
C ARG A 400 7.75 4.44 -9.23
N LEU A 401 8.97 4.01 -9.53
CA LEU A 401 9.23 2.72 -10.15
C LEU A 401 10.59 2.15 -9.72
N SER A 402 10.70 0.83 -9.66
CA SER A 402 11.96 0.17 -9.38
C SER A 402 12.90 0.23 -10.60
N PRO A 403 14.17 0.58 -10.43
CA PRO A 403 15.13 0.55 -11.52
C PRO A 403 15.35 -0.87 -12.03
N LYS A 404 15.79 -1.00 -13.25
CA LYS A 404 16.33 -2.24 -13.81
C LYS A 404 17.79 -2.46 -13.38
N THR A 405 18.37 -3.58 -13.80
CA THR A 405 19.74 -3.92 -13.44
C THR A 405 20.74 -2.90 -13.96
N THR A 406 20.51 -2.38 -15.17
CA THR A 406 21.37 -1.39 -15.82
C THR A 406 20.63 -0.06 -16.09
N ALA A 407 21.39 1.01 -16.27
CA ALA A 407 20.90 2.34 -16.65
C ALA A 407 20.16 2.31 -18.00
N ASP A 408 20.71 1.61 -19.00
CA ASP A 408 20.11 1.53 -20.34
C ASP A 408 18.77 0.80 -20.32
N GLU A 409 18.65 -0.28 -19.56
CA GLU A 409 17.37 -0.99 -19.37
C GLU A 409 16.35 -0.11 -18.65
N THR A 410 16.78 0.67 -17.66
CA THR A 410 15.92 1.60 -16.92
C THR A 410 15.37 2.69 -17.84
N ILE A 411 16.23 3.32 -18.65
CA ILE A 411 15.81 4.31 -19.64
C ILE A 411 14.90 3.71 -20.70
N SER A 412 15.18 2.50 -21.18
CA SER A 412 14.35 1.81 -22.15
C SER A 412 12.94 1.57 -21.61
N ARG A 413 12.86 1.16 -20.33
CA ARG A 413 11.57 0.97 -19.62
C ARG A 413 10.79 2.28 -19.44
N ILE A 414 11.48 3.37 -19.09
CA ILE A 414 10.87 4.71 -19.00
C ILE A 414 10.31 5.14 -20.36
N LYS A 415 11.05 4.96 -21.44
CA LYS A 415 10.60 5.28 -22.81
C LYS A 415 9.38 4.44 -23.22
N GLU A 416 9.31 3.19 -22.80
CA GLU A 416 8.13 2.34 -23.00
C GLU A 416 6.91 2.92 -22.24
N PHE A 417 7.07 3.24 -20.97
CA PHE A 417 6.00 3.84 -20.18
C PHE A 417 5.54 5.20 -20.72
N ASP A 418 6.46 6.07 -21.09
CA ASP A 418 6.14 7.37 -21.71
C ASP A 418 5.31 7.19 -22.99
N ARG A 419 5.65 6.20 -23.82
CA ARG A 419 4.90 5.85 -25.03
C ARG A 419 3.48 5.35 -24.71
N ASP A 420 3.34 4.49 -23.69
CA ASP A 420 2.03 3.95 -23.31
C ASP A 420 1.15 5.00 -22.64
N ILE A 421 1.73 5.87 -21.82
CA ILE A 421 1.06 7.05 -21.29
C ILE A 421 0.64 8.01 -22.43
N GLY A 422 1.49 8.25 -23.44
CA GLY A 422 1.17 9.05 -24.61
C GLY A 422 -0.01 8.52 -25.43
N LYS A 423 -0.13 7.19 -25.56
CA LYS A 423 -1.26 6.55 -26.26
C LYS A 423 -2.60 6.68 -25.55
N SER A 424 -2.64 7.14 -24.30
CA SER A 424 -3.88 7.35 -23.56
C SER A 424 -4.69 8.58 -24.02
N GLY A 425 -4.36 9.18 -25.18
CA GLY A 425 -5.19 10.17 -25.86
C GLY A 425 -4.91 11.62 -25.49
N SER A 426 -3.70 11.96 -25.04
CA SER A 426 -3.33 13.36 -24.85
C SER A 426 -1.94 13.64 -25.39
N GLU A 427 -1.90 14.44 -26.45
CA GLU A 427 -0.68 15.06 -26.99
C GLU A 427 -0.05 16.09 -26.04
N GLU A 428 -0.70 16.39 -24.91
CA GLU A 428 -0.39 17.50 -24.00
C GLU A 428 0.29 17.12 -22.69
N LEU A 429 0.81 15.90 -22.48
CA LEU A 429 1.71 15.69 -21.38
C LEU A 429 3.07 16.32 -21.72
N GLY A 430 3.12 17.61 -21.49
CA GLY A 430 4.36 18.30 -21.33
C GLY A 430 5.20 17.72 -20.17
N ASN A 431 6.05 18.52 -19.60
CA ASN A 431 7.02 18.18 -18.55
C ASN A 431 6.39 17.94 -17.15
N ASP A 432 5.09 17.70 -17.07
CA ASP A 432 4.32 17.72 -15.84
C ASP A 432 4.43 16.43 -15.02
N TYR A 433 5.04 15.39 -15.58
CA TYR A 433 5.33 14.18 -14.84
C TYR A 433 6.78 13.71 -15.01
N PHE A 434 7.31 13.05 -14.02
CA PHE A 434 8.66 12.50 -13.99
C PHE A 434 8.72 11.26 -13.09
N TYR A 435 9.87 10.61 -13.10
CA TYR A 435 10.06 9.37 -12.36
C TYR A 435 10.98 9.57 -11.16
N VAL A 436 10.65 8.86 -10.09
CA VAL A 436 11.49 8.67 -8.91
C VAL A 436 11.82 7.18 -8.83
N LEU A 437 13.10 6.85 -8.81
CA LEU A 437 13.55 5.46 -8.71
C LEU A 437 13.56 5.02 -7.25
N HIS A 438 12.77 3.97 -6.93
CA HIS A 438 12.71 3.44 -5.60
C HIS A 438 13.38 2.06 -5.49
N PHE A 439 14.19 1.88 -4.46
CA PHE A 439 14.93 0.66 -4.18
C PHE A 439 14.25 -0.10 -3.05
N PRO A 440 13.83 -1.37 -3.28
CA PRO A 440 13.15 -2.12 -2.24
C PRO A 440 14.11 -2.49 -1.11
N LYS A 441 13.65 -2.30 0.12
CA LYS A 441 14.24 -2.85 1.32
C LYS A 441 14.01 -4.35 1.35
N GLU A 442 15.04 -5.11 1.63
CA GLU A 442 14.98 -6.57 1.69
C GLU A 442 15.48 -7.02 3.06
N LYS A 443 14.66 -7.80 3.76
CA LYS A 443 15.05 -8.39 5.03
C LYS A 443 16.16 -9.41 4.80
N GLU A 444 17.15 -9.41 5.68
CA GLU A 444 18.22 -10.42 5.66
C GLU A 444 17.65 -11.83 5.89
N THR A 445 17.92 -12.76 4.97
CA THR A 445 17.39 -14.13 5.00
C THR A 445 18.32 -15.16 5.63
N GLY A 446 19.41 -14.73 6.24
CA GLY A 446 20.37 -15.59 6.92
C GLY A 446 21.67 -14.86 7.20
N ILE A 447 22.46 -15.41 8.09
CA ILE A 447 23.79 -14.86 8.40
C ILE A 447 24.79 -15.42 7.40
N VAL A 448 25.45 -14.52 6.68
CA VAL A 448 26.58 -14.88 5.81
C VAL A 448 27.85 -14.65 6.62
N GLU A 449 28.65 -15.72 6.78
CA GLU A 449 29.87 -15.69 7.60
C GLU A 449 30.87 -14.67 7.06
N LEU A 450 31.49 -13.91 7.95
CA LEU A 450 32.47 -12.86 7.67
C LEU A 450 31.94 -11.72 6.77
N LYS A 451 30.63 -11.61 6.59
CA LYS A 451 29.99 -10.53 5.83
C LYS A 451 29.16 -9.62 6.73
N PRO A 452 29.09 -8.32 6.43
CA PRO A 452 28.29 -7.40 7.23
C PRO A 452 26.80 -7.71 7.15
N ARG A 453 26.02 -7.19 8.10
CA ARG A 453 24.54 -7.28 8.05
C ARG A 453 24.01 -6.77 6.72
N ASN A 454 22.98 -7.46 6.19
CA ASN A 454 22.34 -7.16 4.90
C ASN A 454 23.33 -7.16 3.71
N TYR A 455 24.38 -7.99 3.76
CA TYR A 455 25.46 -8.03 2.77
C TYR A 455 24.95 -8.11 1.33
N ILE A 456 24.00 -9.01 1.04
CA ILE A 456 23.46 -9.20 -0.33
C ILE A 456 22.86 -7.89 -0.86
N LEU A 457 22.07 -7.20 -0.04
CA LEU A 457 21.46 -5.93 -0.43
C LEU A 457 22.52 -4.81 -0.55
N ARG A 458 23.52 -4.77 0.35
CA ARG A 458 24.64 -3.81 0.25
C ARG A 458 25.41 -3.97 -1.04
N GLU A 459 25.73 -5.21 -1.45
CA GLU A 459 26.38 -5.52 -2.73
C GLU A 459 25.52 -5.08 -3.93
N LYS A 460 24.20 -5.32 -3.87
CA LYS A 460 23.26 -4.86 -4.88
C LYS A 460 23.26 -3.34 -5.00
N MET A 461 23.23 -2.64 -3.86
CA MET A 461 23.26 -1.18 -3.82
C MET A 461 24.61 -0.62 -4.29
N ALA A 462 25.74 -1.26 -3.98
CA ALA A 462 27.06 -0.86 -4.48
C ALA A 462 27.11 -0.91 -6.02
N LYS A 463 26.56 -1.95 -6.65
CA LYS A 463 26.44 -2.02 -8.11
C LYS A 463 25.52 -0.94 -8.67
N GLN A 464 24.42 -0.67 -7.98
CA GLN A 464 23.48 0.39 -8.40
C GLN A 464 24.12 1.79 -8.32
N ILE A 465 25.09 2.06 -7.46
CA ILE A 465 25.79 3.35 -7.45
C ILE A 465 26.35 3.68 -8.83
N GLU A 466 27.05 2.76 -9.46
CA GLU A 466 27.68 2.99 -10.76
C GLU A 466 26.61 3.12 -11.88
N GLU A 467 25.56 2.32 -11.83
CA GLU A 467 24.46 2.41 -12.81
C GLU A 467 23.70 3.72 -12.70
N GLN A 468 23.45 4.21 -11.47
CA GLN A 468 22.76 5.49 -11.30
C GLN A 468 23.63 6.69 -11.67
N LYS A 469 24.94 6.65 -11.45
CA LYS A 469 25.87 7.65 -11.99
C LYS A 469 25.80 7.69 -13.52
N ARG A 470 25.85 6.53 -14.17
CA ARG A 470 25.72 6.41 -15.63
C ARG A 470 24.37 6.94 -16.13
N LEU A 471 23.29 6.66 -15.41
CA LEU A 471 21.94 7.18 -15.76
C LEU A 471 21.92 8.71 -15.74
N ILE A 472 22.47 9.33 -14.69
CA ILE A 472 22.63 10.78 -14.60
C ILE A 472 23.42 11.33 -15.79
N ASP A 473 24.51 10.69 -16.19
CA ASP A 473 25.31 11.13 -17.35
C ASP A 473 24.53 11.03 -18.66
N LEU A 474 23.76 9.98 -18.87
CA LEU A 474 22.93 9.81 -20.06
C LEU A 474 21.87 10.92 -20.15
N GLU A 475 21.19 11.22 -19.04
CA GLU A 475 20.21 12.30 -19.00
C GLU A 475 20.83 13.67 -19.12
N MET A 476 22.02 13.90 -18.56
CA MET A 476 22.78 15.14 -18.77
C MET A 476 23.15 15.36 -20.23
N ASN A 477 23.58 14.29 -20.91
CA ASN A 477 23.90 14.35 -22.33
C ASN A 477 22.65 14.64 -23.16
N ASP A 478 21.52 13.99 -22.85
CA ASP A 478 20.25 14.26 -23.52
C ASP A 478 19.79 15.72 -23.33
N LEU A 479 19.94 16.26 -22.12
CA LEU A 479 19.65 17.66 -21.84
C LEU A 479 20.58 18.60 -22.61
N LYS A 480 21.88 18.36 -22.57
CA LYS A 480 22.91 19.22 -23.19
C LYS A 480 22.85 19.25 -24.70
N TYR A 481 22.71 18.05 -25.32
CA TYR A 481 22.80 17.95 -26.78
C TYR A 481 21.47 18.01 -27.50
N TRP A 482 20.36 17.63 -26.81
CA TRP A 482 19.02 17.52 -27.41
C TRP A 482 17.98 18.38 -26.71
N GLY A 483 18.33 19.10 -25.65
CA GLY A 483 17.40 19.92 -24.87
C GLY A 483 16.29 19.10 -24.18
N ARG A 484 16.48 17.78 -24.05
CA ARG A 484 15.48 16.90 -23.40
C ARG A 484 15.56 17.05 -21.91
N ILE A 485 14.41 17.25 -21.29
CA ILE A 485 14.32 17.39 -19.84
C ILE A 485 14.53 16.03 -19.18
N PRO A 486 15.36 15.95 -18.11
CA PRO A 486 15.60 14.71 -17.40
C PRO A 486 14.30 14.06 -16.91
N ARG A 487 14.14 12.77 -17.17
CA ARG A 487 12.94 12.01 -16.79
C ARG A 487 13.04 11.46 -15.37
N VAL A 488 14.24 11.06 -14.92
CA VAL A 488 14.48 10.62 -13.55
C VAL A 488 14.92 11.82 -12.71
N ARG A 489 14.08 12.19 -11.73
CA ARG A 489 14.32 13.38 -10.90
C ARG A 489 14.45 13.07 -9.42
N GLY A 490 14.50 11.82 -9.03
CA GLY A 490 14.68 11.51 -7.63
C GLY A 490 14.96 10.05 -7.34
N TYR A 491 15.38 9.84 -6.10
CA TYR A 491 15.68 8.52 -5.54
C TYR A 491 14.92 8.33 -4.22
N ASP A 492 14.50 7.09 -3.99
CA ASP A 492 13.68 6.66 -2.87
C ASP A 492 14.03 5.24 -2.43
N THR A 493 13.55 4.81 -1.29
CA THR A 493 13.52 3.40 -0.86
C THR A 493 12.09 3.00 -0.54
N CYS A 494 11.72 1.75 -0.78
CA CYS A 494 10.38 1.25 -0.51
C CYS A 494 10.40 -0.11 0.18
N SER A 495 9.24 -0.73 0.37
CA SER A 495 9.06 -2.01 1.04
C SER A 495 9.28 -1.98 2.56
N GLY A 496 9.05 -3.12 3.24
CA GLY A 496 9.06 -3.23 4.69
C GLY A 496 10.36 -2.78 5.35
N GLU A 497 10.24 -2.04 6.45
CA GLU A 497 11.37 -1.49 7.19
C GLU A 497 11.96 -2.53 8.18
N ILE A 498 11.12 -3.48 8.62
CA ILE A 498 11.53 -4.46 9.65
C ILE A 498 12.60 -5.39 9.10
N GLY A 499 13.78 -5.34 9.72
CA GLY A 499 14.96 -6.13 9.32
C GLY A 499 15.80 -5.52 8.21
N CYS A 500 15.52 -4.27 7.78
CA CYS A 500 16.35 -3.51 6.86
C CYS A 500 16.41 -2.04 7.27
N ARG A 501 17.47 -1.67 7.99
CA ARG A 501 17.65 -0.32 8.54
C ARG A 501 18.24 0.64 7.51
N PRO A 502 18.09 1.98 7.69
CA PRO A 502 18.60 3.02 6.80
C PRO A 502 20.12 2.94 6.53
N GLU A 503 20.90 2.38 7.44
CA GLU A 503 22.34 2.16 7.30
C GLU A 503 22.73 1.39 6.01
N VAL A 504 21.83 0.55 5.52
CA VAL A 504 22.07 -0.27 4.31
C VAL A 504 22.13 0.59 3.05
N PHE A 505 21.38 1.67 3.01
CA PHE A 505 21.30 2.60 1.87
C PHE A 505 22.18 3.84 2.04
N ALA A 506 22.81 4.03 3.19
CA ALA A 506 23.56 5.22 3.57
C ALA A 506 24.63 5.60 2.52
N GLN A 507 25.45 4.63 2.11
CA GLN A 507 26.50 4.84 1.11
C GLN A 507 25.95 5.18 -0.27
N PHE A 508 24.87 4.52 -0.68
CA PHE A 508 24.21 4.79 -1.95
C PHE A 508 23.74 6.26 -2.00
N TYR A 509 23.01 6.72 -1.00
CA TYR A 509 22.53 8.11 -0.97
C TYR A 509 23.66 9.10 -1.02
N ARG A 510 24.69 8.97 -0.18
CA ARG A 510 25.83 9.88 -0.15
C ARG A 510 26.62 9.88 -1.46
N ALA A 511 26.85 8.69 -2.04
CA ALA A 511 27.58 8.56 -3.31
C ALA A 511 26.88 9.29 -4.46
N ILE A 512 25.56 9.09 -4.60
CA ILE A 512 24.79 9.72 -5.67
C ILE A 512 24.59 11.21 -5.41
N GLN A 513 24.41 11.64 -4.15
CA GLN A 513 24.36 13.06 -3.78
C GLN A 513 25.66 13.78 -4.17
N ALA A 514 26.81 13.20 -3.81
CA ALA A 514 28.12 13.75 -4.15
C ALA A 514 28.32 13.81 -5.66
N TYR A 515 27.90 12.78 -6.39
CA TYR A 515 28.01 12.73 -7.84
C TYR A 515 27.10 13.77 -8.52
N ALA A 516 25.85 13.84 -8.14
CA ALA A 516 24.89 14.82 -8.67
C ALA A 516 25.36 16.25 -8.42
N LYS A 517 25.85 16.55 -7.21
CA LYS A 517 26.41 17.86 -6.85
C LYS A 517 27.61 18.22 -7.68
N ARG A 518 28.58 17.30 -7.84
CA ARG A 518 29.81 17.50 -8.65
C ARG A 518 29.48 17.81 -10.11
N ASN A 519 28.48 17.14 -10.66
CA ASN A 519 28.07 17.26 -12.05
C ASN A 519 26.95 18.30 -12.27
N GLN A 520 26.55 19.05 -11.22
CA GLN A 520 25.49 20.06 -11.31
C GLN A 520 24.14 19.51 -11.78
N ALA A 521 23.85 18.24 -11.46
CA ALA A 521 22.55 17.62 -11.72
C ALA A 521 21.50 18.06 -10.70
N ASN A 522 21.18 19.37 -10.70
CA ASN A 522 20.33 20.03 -9.71
C ASN A 522 18.84 19.59 -9.76
N TRP A 523 18.45 18.80 -10.75
CA TRP A 523 17.09 18.23 -10.86
C TRP A 523 16.89 16.98 -10.03
N VAL A 524 17.94 16.40 -9.42
CA VAL A 524 17.87 15.19 -8.62
C VAL A 524 17.45 15.54 -7.19
N HIS A 525 16.36 14.93 -6.73
CA HIS A 525 15.79 15.11 -5.39
C HIS A 525 15.80 13.82 -4.58
N TRP A 526 15.57 13.91 -3.29
CA TRP A 526 15.73 12.82 -2.33
C TRP A 526 14.48 12.62 -1.52
N THR A 527 14.02 11.38 -1.47
CA THR A 527 12.97 10.94 -0.57
C THR A 527 13.35 9.58 0.02
N TYR A 528 12.71 9.18 1.10
CA TYR A 528 12.99 7.92 1.79
C TYR A 528 11.75 7.47 2.55
N HIS A 529 11.21 6.26 2.28
CA HIS A 529 10.13 5.66 3.07
C HIS A 529 10.65 5.27 4.44
N VAL A 530 10.11 5.86 5.50
CA VAL A 530 10.50 5.57 6.88
C VAL A 530 9.43 5.96 7.89
N GLY A 531 9.38 5.19 8.98
CA GLY A 531 8.42 5.43 10.07
C GLY A 531 6.99 5.02 9.73
N GLU A 532 6.82 4.09 8.79
CA GLU A 532 5.56 3.46 8.42
C GLU A 532 5.40 2.08 9.03
N ASP A 533 6.43 1.23 8.91
CA ASP A 533 6.45 -0.17 9.31
C ASP A 533 7.41 -0.37 10.49
N PHE A 534 6.88 -0.37 11.71
CA PHE A 534 7.65 -0.49 12.93
C PHE A 534 6.94 -1.34 13.98
N LEU A 535 7.72 -2.05 14.79
CA LEU A 535 7.21 -2.87 15.89
C LEU A 535 7.01 -2.09 17.18
N ASP A 536 7.75 -1.00 17.35
CA ASP A 536 7.61 -0.03 18.43
C ASP A 536 7.70 1.40 17.90
N LEU A 537 7.01 2.32 18.58
CA LEU A 537 7.00 3.74 18.19
C LEU A 537 8.41 4.36 18.27
N THR A 538 9.17 4.01 19.29
CA THR A 538 10.57 4.44 19.43
C THR A 538 11.45 3.91 18.29
N ASP A 539 11.22 2.68 17.84
CA ASP A 539 11.93 2.08 16.72
C ASP A 539 11.69 2.85 15.41
N GLY A 540 10.43 3.27 15.16
CA GLY A 540 10.10 4.12 14.02
C GLY A 540 10.74 5.50 14.08
N LEU A 541 10.79 6.13 15.28
CA LEU A 541 11.46 7.42 15.47
C LEU A 541 12.97 7.32 15.26
N ARG A 542 13.61 6.26 15.77
CA ARG A 542 15.03 5.99 15.57
C ARG A 542 15.34 5.78 14.09
N ALA A 543 14.49 5.08 13.35
CA ALA A 543 14.63 4.89 11.91
C ALA A 543 14.61 6.22 11.14
N ILE A 544 13.75 7.16 11.55
CA ILE A 544 13.71 8.50 10.97
C ILE A 544 15.02 9.25 11.23
N ASP A 545 15.51 9.22 12.47
CA ASP A 545 16.80 9.85 12.84
C ASP A 545 17.98 9.22 12.07
N GLU A 546 18.01 7.88 11.95
CA GLU A 546 18.99 7.15 11.14
C GLU A 546 18.96 7.58 9.67
N THR A 547 17.78 7.73 9.11
CA THR A 547 17.62 8.17 7.70
C THR A 547 18.22 9.55 7.48
N ILE A 548 17.93 10.49 8.38
CA ILE A 548 18.43 11.86 8.28
C ILE A 548 19.97 11.90 8.37
N HIS A 549 20.53 11.13 9.28
CA HIS A 549 21.94 11.21 9.62
C HIS A 549 22.83 10.26 8.82
N PHE A 550 22.41 9.03 8.58
CA PHE A 550 23.23 8.07 7.84
C PHE A 550 23.18 8.31 6.34
N CYS A 551 22.00 8.63 5.79
CA CYS A 551 21.85 8.98 4.37
C CYS A 551 22.21 10.45 4.09
N GLU A 552 22.47 11.27 5.10
CA GLU A 552 22.76 12.70 4.99
C GLU A 552 21.75 13.45 4.11
N LEU A 553 20.45 13.23 4.38
CA LEU A 553 19.41 13.86 3.58
C LEU A 553 19.57 15.39 3.55
N PRO A 554 19.74 16.00 2.37
CA PRO A 554 19.89 17.43 2.24
C PRO A 554 18.58 18.19 2.53
N GLN A 555 18.69 19.49 2.69
CA GLN A 555 17.53 20.38 2.78
C GLN A 555 16.58 20.18 1.58
N ASN A 556 15.27 20.31 1.83
CA ASN A 556 14.20 20.07 0.85
C ASN A 556 14.05 18.58 0.40
N SER A 557 14.66 17.64 1.11
CA SER A 557 14.31 16.22 0.99
C SER A 557 12.96 15.93 1.59
N ARG A 558 12.45 14.72 1.36
CA ARG A 558 11.16 14.27 1.92
C ARG A 558 11.30 12.89 2.58
N LEU A 559 10.41 12.61 3.51
CA LEU A 559 10.24 11.28 4.11
C LEU A 559 8.86 10.75 3.71
N GLY A 560 8.83 9.56 3.15
CA GLY A 560 7.59 8.85 2.87
C GLY A 560 6.94 8.38 4.18
N HIS A 561 5.67 8.64 4.34
CA HIS A 561 4.78 8.32 5.46
C HIS A 561 5.11 9.02 6.78
N GLY A 562 6.26 8.76 7.40
CA GLY A 562 6.67 9.38 8.66
C GLY A 562 5.68 9.21 9.82
N MET A 563 4.84 8.18 9.81
CA MET A 563 3.71 8.01 10.77
C MET A 563 4.15 8.03 12.23
N ALA A 564 5.33 7.47 12.53
CA ALA A 564 5.86 7.42 13.88
C ALA A 564 5.93 8.80 14.56
N LEU A 565 6.12 9.88 13.79
CA LEU A 565 6.17 11.26 14.31
C LEU A 565 4.84 11.73 14.90
N GLY A 566 3.72 11.32 14.30
CA GLY A 566 2.40 11.87 14.63
C GLY A 566 1.48 10.91 15.37
N ILE A 567 1.81 9.64 15.53
CA ILE A 567 0.99 8.68 16.27
C ILE A 567 0.89 9.08 17.73
N ASN A 568 -0.33 9.02 18.28
CA ASN A 568 -0.55 9.28 19.69
C ASN A 568 0.05 8.18 20.55
N ALA A 569 1.19 8.44 21.20
CA ALA A 569 1.93 7.46 22.00
C ALA A 569 1.08 6.82 23.10
N LYS A 570 0.24 7.58 23.80
CA LYS A 570 -0.62 7.06 24.87
C LYS A 570 -1.64 6.05 24.34
N LYS A 571 -2.28 6.34 23.21
CA LYS A 571 -3.22 5.40 22.57
C LYS A 571 -2.51 4.18 22.03
N TYR A 572 -1.35 4.37 21.42
CA TYR A 572 -0.53 3.29 20.86
C TYR A 572 -0.13 2.28 21.92
N TYR A 573 0.48 2.71 23.03
CA TYR A 573 0.90 1.79 24.09
C TYR A 573 -0.29 1.19 24.85
N LYS A 574 -1.40 1.93 24.98
CA LYS A 574 -2.64 1.37 25.54
C LYS A 574 -3.16 0.20 24.70
N MET A 575 -3.18 0.31 23.35
CA MET A 575 -3.60 -0.79 22.47
C MET A 575 -2.68 -2.01 22.59
N LYS A 576 -1.41 -1.81 22.92
CA LYS A 576 -0.43 -2.89 23.18
C LYS A 576 -0.41 -3.38 24.63
N ASN A 577 -1.41 -3.02 25.43
CA ASN A 577 -1.46 -3.37 26.88
C ASN A 577 -0.18 -2.97 27.62
N TYR A 578 0.44 -1.85 27.24
CA TYR A 578 1.68 -1.31 27.82
C TYR A 578 2.86 -2.28 27.76
N LYS A 579 2.90 -3.13 26.72
CA LYS A 579 4.00 -4.10 26.49
C LYS A 579 4.45 -4.03 25.04
N ILE A 580 5.76 -4.12 24.83
CA ILE A 580 6.35 -4.27 23.50
C ILE A 580 7.15 -5.56 23.44
N LEU A 581 7.12 -6.21 22.29
CA LEU A 581 7.91 -7.41 21.99
C LEU A 581 8.86 -7.08 20.84
N LEU A 582 10.16 -7.04 21.13
CA LEU A 582 11.21 -6.76 20.17
C LEU A 582 12.38 -7.72 20.33
N SER A 583 13.27 -7.74 19.35
CA SER A 583 14.57 -8.39 19.51
C SER A 583 15.40 -7.68 20.59
N ARG A 584 16.30 -8.41 21.24
CA ARG A 584 17.23 -7.82 22.22
C ARG A 584 18.06 -6.71 21.59
N GLN A 585 18.48 -6.90 20.33
CA GLN A 585 19.23 -5.90 19.59
C GLN A 585 18.42 -4.61 19.42
N ASP A 586 17.19 -4.71 18.94
CA ASP A 586 16.34 -3.52 18.73
C ASP A 586 15.98 -2.83 20.05
N LEU A 587 15.71 -3.58 21.11
CA LEU A 587 15.47 -3.01 22.44
C LEU A 587 16.68 -2.24 22.97
N MET A 588 17.87 -2.81 22.82
CA MET A 588 19.11 -2.19 23.25
C MET A 588 19.40 -0.92 22.42
N ASP A 589 19.23 -0.99 21.11
CA ASP A 589 19.39 0.14 20.21
C ASP A 589 18.39 1.26 20.53
N ASN A 590 17.11 0.92 20.78
CA ASN A 590 16.08 1.90 21.13
C ASN A 590 16.40 2.59 22.46
N ILE A 591 16.83 1.84 23.49
CA ILE A 591 17.17 2.41 24.79
C ILE A 591 18.40 3.30 24.68
N ALA A 592 19.46 2.86 24.01
CA ALA A 592 20.66 3.65 23.78
C ALA A 592 20.34 4.94 23.02
N TRP A 593 19.50 4.85 21.97
CA TRP A 593 19.04 5.99 21.20
C TRP A 593 18.22 6.97 22.05
N VAL A 594 17.25 6.48 22.84
CA VAL A 594 16.44 7.32 23.75
C VAL A 594 17.31 8.11 24.72
N LEU A 595 18.29 7.43 25.36
CA LEU A 595 19.20 8.07 26.30
C LEU A 595 20.13 9.07 25.59
N GLY A 596 20.73 8.66 24.47
CA GLY A 596 21.68 9.46 23.71
C GLY A 596 21.03 10.67 23.02
N PHE A 597 19.93 10.46 22.33
CA PHE A 597 19.17 11.53 21.68
C PHE A 597 18.65 12.55 22.71
N SER A 598 18.12 12.07 23.84
CA SER A 598 17.68 12.97 24.91
C SER A 598 18.85 13.81 25.47
N SER A 599 20.03 13.21 25.63
CA SER A 599 21.22 13.92 26.08
C SER A 599 21.69 14.97 25.07
N GLU A 600 21.73 14.64 23.78
CA GLU A 600 22.15 15.56 22.70
C GLU A 600 21.21 16.76 22.54
N HIS A 601 19.90 16.55 22.77
CA HIS A 601 18.88 17.58 22.58
C HIS A 601 18.36 18.20 23.89
N GLY A 602 19.01 17.93 25.03
CA GLY A 602 18.65 18.50 26.32
C GLY A 602 17.28 18.09 26.87
N ILE A 603 16.76 16.92 26.43
CA ILE A 603 15.49 16.37 26.91
C ILE A 603 15.70 15.75 28.30
N VAL A 604 15.03 16.29 29.30
CA VAL A 604 15.13 15.80 30.67
C VAL A 604 14.37 14.49 30.84
N ILE A 605 15.10 13.42 31.20
CA ILE A 605 14.53 12.10 31.55
C ILE A 605 14.36 12.05 33.07
N PRO A 606 13.22 11.66 33.63
CA PRO A 606 13.06 11.43 35.07
C PRO A 606 14.11 10.46 35.62
N VAL A 607 14.67 10.76 36.82
CA VAL A 607 15.79 9.99 37.40
C VAL A 607 15.48 8.51 37.52
N ASP A 608 14.28 8.16 38.00
CA ASP A 608 13.84 6.76 38.15
C ASP A 608 13.71 6.04 36.81
N LEU A 609 13.20 6.73 35.76
CA LEU A 609 13.12 6.18 34.42
C LEU A 609 14.52 5.99 33.81
N SER A 610 15.39 6.99 33.95
CA SER A 610 16.78 6.89 33.47
C SER A 610 17.50 5.71 34.11
N GLY A 611 17.38 5.54 35.44
CA GLY A 611 17.95 4.42 36.18
C GLY A 611 17.40 3.07 35.70
N TYR A 612 16.08 3.00 35.46
CA TYR A 612 15.44 1.80 34.92
C TYR A 612 15.97 1.43 33.53
N LEU A 613 16.01 2.40 32.60
CA LEU A 613 16.47 2.20 31.22
C LEU A 613 17.95 1.77 31.18
N LYS A 614 18.82 2.45 31.93
CA LYS A 614 20.25 2.10 32.03
C LYS A 614 20.47 0.69 32.56
N LYS A 615 19.76 0.31 33.64
CA LYS A 615 19.84 -1.04 34.19
C LYS A 615 19.38 -2.11 33.19
N TYR A 616 18.30 -1.82 32.47
CA TYR A 616 17.78 -2.75 31.48
C TYR A 616 18.72 -2.87 30.28
N PHE A 617 19.30 -1.75 29.81
CA PHE A 617 20.34 -1.70 28.78
C PHE A 617 21.55 -2.57 29.18
N SER A 618 22.12 -2.38 30.38
CA SER A 618 23.27 -3.17 30.86
C SER A 618 22.98 -4.68 30.91
N LYS A 619 21.74 -5.06 31.27
CA LYS A 619 21.31 -6.47 31.19
C LYS A 619 21.34 -6.99 29.77
N LEU A 620 20.79 -6.24 28.81
CA LEU A 620 20.77 -6.62 27.39
C LEU A 620 22.19 -6.69 26.80
N LEU A 621 23.02 -5.69 27.08
CA LEU A 621 24.40 -5.61 26.63
C LEU A 621 25.19 -6.83 27.07
N LYS A 622 25.03 -7.23 28.34
CA LYS A 622 25.67 -8.41 28.87
C LYS A 622 25.23 -9.67 28.14
N ASN A 623 23.94 -9.85 27.93
CA ASN A 623 23.39 -11.04 27.29
C ASN A 623 23.78 -11.15 25.80
N VAL A 624 23.95 -10.02 25.09
CA VAL A 624 24.20 -10.01 23.65
C VAL A 624 25.69 -9.94 23.34
N TYR A 625 26.46 -9.13 24.07
CA TYR A 625 27.88 -8.86 23.74
C TYR A 625 28.88 -9.52 24.68
N VAL A 626 28.63 -9.58 26.00
CA VAL A 626 29.61 -10.01 27.00
C VAL A 626 29.64 -11.51 27.26
N ASP A 627 28.48 -12.16 27.34
CA ASP A 627 28.44 -13.62 27.57
C ASP A 627 29.02 -14.42 26.40
N ASN A 628 29.14 -13.85 25.21
CA ASN A 628 29.78 -14.44 24.03
C ASN A 628 31.28 -14.74 24.27
N VAL A 629 31.98 -13.88 24.98
CA VAL A 629 33.42 -14.00 25.19
C VAL A 629 33.76 -15.19 26.08
N LYS A 630 32.87 -15.54 27.03
CA LYS A 630 33.08 -16.68 27.90
C LYS A 630 32.88 -18.03 27.20
N GLU A 631 31.96 -18.11 26.26
CA GLU A 631 31.75 -19.31 25.45
C GLU A 631 32.89 -19.52 24.45
N TYR A 632 33.34 -18.48 23.76
CA TYR A 632 34.48 -18.56 22.83
C TYR A 632 35.78 -19.03 23.53
N LYS A 633 36.07 -18.51 24.72
CA LYS A 633 37.23 -18.98 25.50
C LYS A 633 37.16 -20.45 25.90
N LYS A 634 35.97 -21.05 25.87
CA LYS A 634 35.79 -22.46 26.16
C LYS A 634 35.98 -23.35 24.93
N GLU A 635 35.64 -22.83 23.72
CA GLU A 635 35.80 -23.56 22.47
C GLU A 635 37.20 -23.44 21.84
N GLU A 636 37.93 -22.31 22.07
CA GLU A 636 39.31 -22.12 21.62
C GLU A 636 40.31 -23.16 22.15
N SER A 637 39.93 -23.88 23.21
CA SER A 637 40.81 -24.96 23.69
C SER A 637 40.85 -26.20 22.79
N ASP A 638 40.00 -26.28 21.75
CA ASP A 638 39.78 -27.50 20.96
C ASP A 638 39.96 -27.38 19.44
N SER A 639 40.14 -26.17 18.85
CA SER A 639 40.28 -26.05 17.38
C SER A 639 41.36 -25.06 16.95
N GLY A 640 42.29 -25.48 16.12
CA GLY A 640 43.46 -24.70 15.65
C GLY A 640 43.23 -24.05 14.28
N VAL A 641 42.56 -22.90 14.22
CA VAL A 641 42.36 -22.14 12.93
C VAL A 641 42.59 -20.63 13.12
N ASP A 642 43.53 -20.06 12.36
CA ASP A 642 44.01 -18.66 12.45
C ASP A 642 42.99 -17.56 12.14
N GLN A 643 41.89 -17.83 11.44
CA GLN A 643 40.86 -16.83 11.12
C GLN A 643 39.87 -16.59 12.23
N GLU A 644 39.58 -17.58 13.06
CA GLU A 644 38.77 -17.44 14.26
C GLU A 644 39.47 -16.57 15.31
N GLN A 645 40.80 -16.52 15.33
CA GLN A 645 41.58 -15.66 16.23
C GLN A 645 41.30 -14.17 16.03
N ALA A 646 41.07 -13.69 14.81
CA ALA A 646 40.73 -12.28 14.56
C ALA A 646 39.34 -11.90 15.11
N ILE A 647 38.36 -12.81 15.00
CA ILE A 647 36.98 -12.59 15.54
C ILE A 647 36.99 -12.73 17.06
N ALA A 648 37.75 -13.72 17.59
CA ALA A 648 37.92 -13.92 19.02
C ALA A 648 38.72 -12.78 19.68
N GLN A 649 39.70 -12.18 19.00
CA GLN A 649 40.41 -10.98 19.46
C GLN A 649 39.47 -9.77 19.57
N VAL A 650 38.49 -9.60 18.65
CA VAL A 650 37.47 -8.53 18.72
C VAL A 650 36.55 -8.75 19.91
N ALA A 651 36.09 -9.96 20.11
CA ALA A 651 35.26 -10.30 21.28
C ALA A 651 36.07 -10.17 22.60
N ALA A 652 37.37 -10.56 22.60
CA ALA A 652 38.27 -10.41 23.74
C ALA A 652 38.60 -8.92 24.05
N THR A 653 38.61 -8.06 23.04
CA THR A 653 38.81 -6.61 23.23
C THR A 653 37.66 -5.94 23.99
N ILE A 654 36.42 -6.43 23.82
CA ILE A 654 35.23 -5.94 24.58
C ILE A 654 35.33 -6.32 26.08
N VAL A 655 35.96 -7.43 26.43
CA VAL A 655 36.16 -7.90 27.85
C VAL A 655 37.35 -7.19 28.49
N SER A 656 38.38 -6.82 27.74
CA SER A 656 39.52 -6.07 28.27
C SER A 656 39.31 -4.54 28.30
N ILE A 657 38.04 -4.09 28.20
CA ILE A 657 37.71 -2.69 28.36
C ILE A 657 38.12 -2.27 29.76
N ASP A 658 39.14 -1.46 29.76
CA ASP A 658 39.58 -0.77 30.95
C ASP A 658 38.44 0.21 31.35
N LEU A 659 37.73 -0.13 32.42
CA LEU A 659 36.62 0.70 32.97
C LEU A 659 37.15 2.07 33.48
N SER A 660 38.35 2.46 33.13
CA SER A 660 38.92 3.78 33.36
C SER A 660 38.37 4.87 32.44
N GLU A 661 37.54 4.53 31.43
CA GLU A 661 36.89 5.54 30.62
C GLU A 661 35.78 6.26 31.46
N GLU A 662 35.76 7.59 31.40
CA GLU A 662 34.76 8.43 32.08
C GLU A 662 33.31 8.27 31.58
N LYS A 663 33.11 7.53 30.46
CA LYS A 663 31.81 7.35 29.82
C LYS A 663 31.10 6.07 30.30
N GLU A 664 29.78 6.15 30.50
CA GLU A 664 28.94 4.99 30.83
C GLU A 664 28.81 4.04 29.60
N GLU A 665 28.58 2.74 29.83
CA GLU A 665 28.46 1.69 28.77
C GLU A 665 27.46 2.07 27.66
N TRP A 666 26.31 2.64 28.03
CA TRP A 666 25.29 3.06 27.05
C TRP A 666 25.75 4.21 26.16
N GLN A 667 26.61 5.10 26.66
CA GLN A 667 27.18 6.23 25.91
C GLN A 667 28.14 5.71 24.84
N LEU A 668 29.04 4.80 25.21
CA LEU A 668 29.97 4.17 24.27
C LEU A 668 29.22 3.38 23.20
N TYR A 669 28.16 2.71 23.60
CA TYR A 669 27.32 1.99 22.65
C TYR A 669 26.54 2.93 21.72
N TYR A 670 25.98 4.01 22.24
CA TYR A 670 25.31 5.05 21.42
C TYR A 670 26.28 5.72 20.43
N ASP A 671 27.52 5.98 20.86
CA ASP A 671 28.57 6.46 19.95
C ASP A 671 28.91 5.42 18.87
N ALA A 672 28.98 4.12 19.23
CA ALA A 672 29.15 3.05 18.26
C ALA A 672 27.96 2.94 17.29
N TRP A 673 26.73 3.17 17.76
CA TRP A 673 25.54 3.21 16.90
C TRP A 673 25.63 4.33 15.83
N LYS A 674 26.23 5.47 16.14
CA LYS A 674 26.46 6.55 15.16
C LYS A 674 27.32 6.11 13.99
N LEU A 675 28.22 5.13 14.20
CA LEU A 675 29.08 4.59 13.14
C LEU A 675 28.33 3.76 12.10
N ARG A 676 27.09 3.31 12.38
CA ARG A 676 26.34 2.41 11.47
C ARG A 676 26.10 3.00 10.07
N GLY A 677 26.14 4.31 9.93
CA GLY A 677 26.15 4.96 8.63
C GLY A 677 27.45 4.78 7.83
N ASP A 678 28.54 4.35 8.45
CA ASP A 678 29.83 4.13 7.78
C ASP A 678 29.86 2.79 7.06
N ARG A 679 30.84 2.63 6.17
CA ARG A 679 31.08 1.40 5.42
C ARG A 679 31.67 0.32 6.32
N PRO A 680 30.98 -0.82 6.53
CA PRO A 680 31.40 -1.81 7.50
C PRO A 680 32.80 -2.42 7.25
N GLU A 681 33.14 -2.60 5.98
CA GLU A 681 34.42 -3.25 5.59
C GLU A 681 35.65 -2.45 6.03
N LEU A 682 35.51 -1.15 6.24
CA LEU A 682 36.62 -0.30 6.73
C LEU A 682 37.00 -0.57 8.19
N TYR A 683 36.19 -1.33 8.91
CA TYR A 683 36.41 -1.68 10.30
C TYR A 683 36.89 -3.12 10.51
N LEU A 684 37.19 -3.83 9.45
CA LEU A 684 37.74 -5.22 9.55
C LEU A 684 39.11 -5.24 10.19
N GLU A 685 39.93 -4.21 9.95
CA GLU A 685 41.26 -4.03 10.58
C GLU A 685 41.06 -3.30 11.93
N ASP A 686 42.01 -3.52 12.86
CA ASP A 686 41.97 -2.92 14.20
C ASP A 686 42.39 -1.46 14.22
N GLU A 687 42.90 -0.96 13.11
CA GLU A 687 43.32 0.43 12.95
C GLU A 687 42.11 1.40 12.83
N GLN A 688 42.38 2.70 13.04
CA GLN A 688 41.37 3.70 12.78
C GLN A 688 41.00 3.70 11.29
N PRO A 689 39.70 3.62 10.90
CA PRO A 689 39.33 3.57 9.51
C PRO A 689 39.72 4.87 8.77
N GLU A 690 40.34 4.72 7.59
CA GLU A 690 40.59 5.82 6.68
C GLU A 690 39.37 6.00 5.75
N MET A 691 38.76 7.18 5.84
CA MET A 691 37.62 7.55 4.97
C MET A 691 38.19 8.14 3.67
N SER A 692 38.49 7.25 2.70
CA SER A 692 39.08 7.65 1.43
C SER A 692 38.15 8.42 0.51
N ASP A 693 36.84 8.17 0.67
CA ASP A 693 35.76 8.80 -0.10
C ASP A 693 34.69 9.39 0.81
N ILE A 694 33.99 10.43 0.35
CA ILE A 694 32.92 11.12 1.10
C ILE A 694 31.75 10.19 1.42
N TYR A 695 31.54 9.13 0.66
CA TYR A 695 30.48 8.15 0.87
C TYR A 695 30.86 7.02 1.83
N ASP A 696 32.14 6.89 2.20
CA ASP A 696 32.58 5.84 3.13
C ASP A 696 32.03 6.08 4.56
N GLY A 697 31.92 7.34 4.97
CA GLY A 697 31.48 7.68 6.31
C GLY A 697 30.51 8.87 6.38
N ALA A 698 29.59 8.81 7.34
CA ALA A 698 28.65 9.88 7.62
C ALA A 698 29.33 11.06 8.36
N LEU A 699 28.80 12.27 8.13
CA LEU A 699 29.24 13.51 8.80
C LEU A 699 28.21 13.84 9.90
N ARG A 700 28.47 13.43 11.13
CA ARG A 700 27.63 13.73 12.30
C ARG A 700 28.50 14.25 13.45
N GLY A 701 27.94 15.11 14.31
CA GLY A 701 28.63 15.56 15.51
C GLY A 701 29.07 14.39 16.41
N GLY A 702 30.33 14.40 16.82
CA GLY A 702 30.94 13.39 17.68
C GLY A 702 31.32 12.06 17.00
N ILE A 703 31.08 11.90 15.69
CA ILE A 703 31.38 10.65 14.99
C ILE A 703 32.89 10.39 14.85
N GLU A 704 33.69 11.45 14.74
CA GLU A 704 35.15 11.33 14.65
C GLU A 704 35.76 10.78 15.95
N GLU A 705 35.23 11.17 17.09
CA GLU A 705 35.64 10.63 18.39
C GLU A 705 35.23 9.16 18.50
N ALA A 706 34.04 8.80 18.01
CA ALA A 706 33.62 7.41 17.98
C ALA A 706 34.52 6.55 17.07
N ARG A 707 34.94 7.05 15.89
CA ARG A 707 35.89 6.35 14.98
C ARG A 707 37.27 6.13 15.64
N LYS A 708 37.72 7.05 16.48
CA LYS A 708 38.99 6.92 17.22
C LYS A 708 38.89 5.97 18.42
N ASN A 709 37.71 5.84 19.02
CA ASN A 709 37.50 5.03 20.22
C ASN A 709 37.48 3.54 19.89
N LYS A 710 38.40 2.76 20.50
CA LYS A 710 38.53 1.32 20.27
C LYS A 710 37.26 0.53 20.65
N THR A 711 36.63 0.90 21.75
CA THR A 711 35.43 0.26 22.27
C THR A 711 34.25 0.47 21.31
N CYS A 712 34.07 1.69 20.79
CA CYS A 712 33.02 1.98 19.82
C CYS A 712 33.24 1.18 18.52
N ARG A 713 34.50 1.07 18.02
CA ARG A 713 34.82 0.23 16.88
C ARG A 713 34.53 -1.24 17.13
N ALA A 714 34.86 -1.74 18.31
CA ALA A 714 34.61 -3.13 18.70
C ALA A 714 33.10 -3.45 18.73
N TYR A 715 32.26 -2.59 19.31
CA TYR A 715 30.81 -2.75 19.22
C TYR A 715 30.30 -2.73 17.78
N TYR A 716 30.75 -1.78 16.96
CA TYR A 716 30.36 -1.67 15.56
C TYR A 716 30.78 -2.92 14.75
N LYS A 717 32.00 -3.38 14.87
CA LYS A 717 32.52 -4.58 14.23
C LYS A 717 31.73 -5.82 14.67
N SER A 718 31.47 -5.98 15.99
CA SER A 718 30.68 -7.09 16.52
C SER A 718 29.23 -7.08 16.00
N TYR A 719 28.60 -5.91 15.91
CA TYR A 719 27.25 -5.74 15.36
C TYR A 719 27.15 -6.27 13.91
N HIS A 720 28.16 -5.95 13.07
CA HIS A 720 28.13 -6.34 11.66
C HIS A 720 28.64 -7.76 11.37
N PHE A 721 29.63 -8.25 12.12
CA PHE A 721 30.37 -9.45 11.72
C PHE A 721 30.27 -10.61 12.70
N SER A 722 29.87 -10.40 13.97
CA SER A 722 29.78 -11.51 14.93
C SER A 722 28.48 -12.27 14.79
N ASN A 723 28.54 -13.54 14.39
CA ASN A 723 27.38 -14.44 14.29
C ASN A 723 26.66 -14.59 15.62
N SER A 724 27.43 -14.80 16.71
CA SER A 724 26.89 -14.95 18.06
C SER A 724 26.12 -13.69 18.53
N VAL A 725 26.65 -12.48 18.24
CA VAL A 725 25.94 -11.23 18.55
C VAL A 725 24.64 -11.12 17.75
N ARG A 726 24.65 -11.53 16.46
CA ARG A 726 23.44 -11.54 15.63
C ARG A 726 22.39 -12.51 16.17
N GLU A 727 22.78 -13.73 16.49
CA GLU A 727 21.88 -14.78 17.01
C GLU A 727 21.29 -14.41 18.37
N LYS A 728 22.12 -14.01 19.33
CA LYS A 728 21.66 -13.59 20.66
C LYS A 728 20.87 -12.28 20.62
N GLY A 729 21.24 -11.38 19.71
CA GLY A 729 20.52 -10.15 19.45
C GLY A 729 19.13 -10.37 18.86
N ALA A 730 18.91 -11.43 18.08
CA ALA A 730 17.63 -11.78 17.47
C ALA A 730 16.60 -12.38 18.47
N ILE A 731 17.02 -12.79 19.67
CA ILE A 731 16.12 -13.34 20.68
C ILE A 731 15.09 -12.27 21.08
N LEU A 732 13.81 -12.66 21.03
CA LEU A 732 12.71 -11.78 21.41
C LEU A 732 12.62 -11.60 22.93
N GLU A 733 12.36 -10.38 23.37
CA GLU A 733 12.20 -10.02 24.77
C GLU A 733 11.06 -9.00 24.93
N ILE A 734 10.37 -9.04 26.08
CA ILE A 734 9.24 -8.15 26.37
C ILE A 734 9.74 -7.03 27.30
N LEU A 735 9.40 -5.80 26.94
CA LEU A 735 9.60 -4.63 27.78
C LEU A 735 8.24 -4.08 28.24
N ASP A 736 8.08 -3.91 29.55
CA ASP A 736 6.94 -3.21 30.15
C ASP A 736 7.10 -1.68 29.99
N ILE A 737 6.05 -1.04 29.48
CA ILE A 737 6.04 0.39 29.20
C ILE A 737 5.38 1.14 30.35
N ARG A 738 6.12 2.12 30.90
CA ARG A 738 5.71 2.98 32.01
C ARG A 738 5.09 4.27 31.46
N ASP A 739 4.24 4.92 32.24
CA ASP A 739 3.62 6.20 31.85
C ASP A 739 4.66 7.30 31.61
N ASP A 740 5.72 7.39 32.45
CA ASP A 740 6.81 8.35 32.27
C ASP A 740 7.63 8.11 30.97
N TYR A 741 7.73 6.86 30.53
CA TYR A 741 8.31 6.52 29.22
C TYR A 741 7.42 7.02 28.07
N ILE A 742 6.11 6.91 28.18
CA ILE A 742 5.16 7.41 27.17
C ILE A 742 5.28 8.93 27.01
N GLU A 743 5.40 9.66 28.12
CA GLU A 743 5.62 11.11 28.10
C GLU A 743 6.97 11.48 27.47
N LEU A 744 8.00 10.68 27.73
CA LEU A 744 9.31 10.85 27.09
C LEU A 744 9.21 10.64 25.57
N VAL A 745 8.54 9.58 25.10
CA VAL A 745 8.36 9.33 23.67
C VAL A 745 7.63 10.49 22.98
N GLN A 746 6.65 11.11 23.63
CA GLN A 746 5.99 12.31 23.09
C GLN A 746 6.96 13.49 22.92
N LYS A 747 7.86 13.70 23.87
CA LYS A 747 8.90 14.75 23.76
C LYS A 747 9.91 14.45 22.65
N LEU A 748 10.28 13.17 22.48
CA LEU A 748 11.15 12.73 21.38
C LEU A 748 10.48 12.98 20.01
N GLN A 749 9.17 12.71 19.87
CA GLN A 749 8.41 13.04 18.67
C GLN A 749 8.45 14.55 18.37
N GLU A 750 8.19 15.39 19.38
CA GLU A 750 8.17 16.85 19.25
C GLU A 750 9.54 17.40 18.84
N GLU A 751 10.61 16.91 19.45
CA GLU A 751 11.98 17.32 19.12
C GLU A 751 12.36 16.91 17.69
N LEU A 752 12.07 15.68 17.30
CA LEU A 752 12.39 15.19 15.97
C LEU A 752 11.60 15.94 14.88
N MET A 753 10.33 16.27 15.12
CA MET A 753 9.55 17.15 14.25
C MET A 753 10.18 18.55 14.15
N GLY A 754 10.72 19.08 15.25
CA GLY A 754 11.47 20.34 15.28
C GLY A 754 12.70 20.29 14.37
N ILE A 755 13.50 19.23 14.47
CA ILE A 755 14.69 19.00 13.66
C ILE A 755 14.34 18.95 12.17
N LEU A 756 13.31 18.19 11.79
CA LEU A 756 12.83 18.07 10.42
C LEU A 756 12.39 19.43 9.85
N THR A 757 11.67 20.20 10.65
CA THR A 757 11.22 21.55 10.28
C THR A 757 12.39 22.49 10.01
N VAL A 758 13.39 22.50 10.89
CA VAL A 758 14.61 23.32 10.74
C VAL A 758 15.42 22.90 9.51
N LYS A 759 15.52 21.59 9.26
CA LYS A 759 16.19 21.04 8.07
C LYS A 759 15.34 21.19 6.79
N GLN A 760 14.10 21.68 6.88
CA GLN A 760 13.14 21.77 5.77
C GLN A 760 12.91 20.43 5.06
N ILE A 761 12.89 19.35 5.83
CA ILE A 761 12.55 18.02 5.32
C ILE A 761 11.03 17.86 5.40
N GLY A 762 10.40 17.58 4.25
CA GLY A 762 8.95 17.38 4.12
C GLY A 762 8.52 15.97 4.48
N ILE A 763 7.21 15.81 4.74
CA ILE A 763 6.57 14.49 4.95
C ILE A 763 5.56 14.26 3.84
N GLU A 764 5.60 13.08 3.24
CA GLU A 764 4.63 12.60 2.25
C GLU A 764 3.58 11.73 2.95
N CYS A 765 2.43 12.31 3.26
CA CYS A 765 1.33 11.59 3.91
C CYS A 765 0.42 10.95 2.86
N ASN A 766 0.07 9.69 3.09
CA ASN A 766 -0.79 8.88 2.24
C ASN A 766 -2.01 8.41 3.06
N PRO A 767 -3.07 9.23 3.22
CA PRO A 767 -4.09 9.02 4.25
C PRO A 767 -4.73 7.64 4.24
N THR A 768 -5.17 7.13 3.09
CA THR A 768 -5.81 5.81 3.00
C THR A 768 -4.81 4.67 3.22
N SER A 769 -3.61 4.75 2.65
CA SER A 769 -2.52 3.79 2.91
C SER A 769 -2.18 3.77 4.40
N ASN A 770 -1.92 4.94 4.98
CA ASN A 770 -1.60 5.06 6.40
C ASN A 770 -2.72 4.51 7.30
N PHE A 771 -3.99 4.67 6.90
CA PHE A 771 -5.13 4.10 7.63
C PHE A 771 -5.17 2.56 7.55
N LYS A 772 -4.79 1.98 6.42
CA LYS A 772 -4.76 0.53 6.20
C LYS A 772 -3.55 -0.15 6.85
N ILE A 773 -2.42 0.54 6.95
CA ILE A 773 -1.17 0.01 7.48
C ILE A 773 -0.96 0.41 8.94
N GLY A 774 -1.27 1.65 9.30
CA GLY A 774 -0.94 2.24 10.59
C GLY A 774 -1.77 1.77 11.78
N PRO A 775 -1.27 1.96 13.00
CA PRO A 775 -1.90 1.51 14.24
C PRO A 775 -2.96 2.51 14.75
N PHE A 776 -3.89 2.92 13.91
CA PHE A 776 -5.04 3.77 14.27
C PHE A 776 -6.27 3.34 13.45
N ASN A 777 -7.48 3.57 13.97
CA ASN A 777 -8.72 3.00 13.42
C ASN A 777 -9.76 4.05 13.00
N ARG A 778 -9.38 5.32 12.95
CA ARG A 778 -10.21 6.43 12.51
C ARG A 778 -9.36 7.48 11.80
N PHE A 779 -9.86 8.06 10.73
CA PHE A 779 -9.14 9.13 10.01
C PHE A 779 -8.88 10.37 10.87
N GLU A 780 -9.74 10.65 11.87
CA GLU A 780 -9.55 11.74 12.85
C GLU A 780 -8.36 11.52 13.79
N GLN A 781 -7.78 10.32 13.77
CA GLN A 781 -6.57 9.97 14.53
C GLN A 781 -5.32 9.96 13.65
N HIS A 782 -5.44 10.35 12.38
CA HIS A 782 -4.34 10.30 11.42
C HIS A 782 -3.13 11.12 11.92
N PRO A 783 -1.90 10.58 11.87
CA PRO A 783 -0.68 11.22 12.38
C PRO A 783 -0.45 12.64 11.84
N MET A 784 -0.81 12.88 10.58
CA MET A 784 -0.70 14.18 9.92
C MET A 784 -1.33 15.32 10.75
N LEU A 785 -2.45 15.06 11.44
CA LEU A 785 -3.15 16.06 12.22
C LEU A 785 -2.33 16.57 13.43
N ARG A 786 -1.42 15.74 13.97
CA ARG A 786 -0.46 16.16 15.00
C ARG A 786 0.76 16.82 14.41
N MET A 787 1.27 16.34 13.27
CA MET A 787 2.42 16.91 12.58
C MET A 787 2.14 18.33 12.09
N TYR A 788 0.92 18.62 11.65
CA TYR A 788 0.52 19.95 11.18
C TYR A 788 0.35 20.96 12.30
N GLY A 789 0.30 20.51 13.57
CA GLY A 789 0.40 21.33 14.78
C GLY A 789 -0.91 21.59 15.53
N LYS A 790 -0.78 21.78 16.85
CA LYS A 790 -1.88 22.05 17.78
C LYS A 790 -2.58 23.39 17.55
N ASN A 791 -1.90 24.35 16.93
CA ASN A 791 -2.40 25.69 16.66
C ASN A 791 -1.97 26.11 15.26
N LEU A 792 -2.85 25.94 14.29
CA LEU A 792 -2.64 26.31 12.88
C LEU A 792 -2.15 27.78 12.67
N TYR A 793 -2.32 28.63 13.67
CA TYR A 793 -2.02 30.06 13.59
C TYR A 793 -0.80 30.52 14.41
N LYS A 794 -0.24 29.67 15.28
CA LYS A 794 0.75 30.13 16.28
C LYS A 794 2.22 29.82 15.96
N TYR A 795 2.54 28.96 15.02
CA TYR A 795 3.92 28.59 14.72
C TYR A 795 4.33 29.09 13.34
N SER A 796 5.38 29.88 13.28
CA SER A 796 6.04 30.34 12.05
C SER A 796 6.75 29.18 11.29
N ASN A 797 7.03 28.06 11.97
CA ASN A 797 7.74 26.90 11.42
C ASN A 797 6.81 25.70 11.43
N ARG A 798 6.05 25.50 10.35
CA ARG A 798 5.21 24.32 10.16
C ARG A 798 5.98 23.26 9.39
N MET A 799 5.75 21.99 9.74
CA MET A 799 6.22 20.88 8.88
C MET A 799 5.62 21.00 7.49
N ASN A 800 6.43 20.79 6.48
CA ASN A 800 5.99 20.73 5.11
C ASN A 800 5.38 19.33 4.87
N ILE A 801 4.09 19.26 4.56
CA ILE A 801 3.36 18.00 4.39
C ILE A 801 2.66 18.01 3.05
N SER A 802 2.83 16.96 2.27
CA SER A 802 2.02 16.68 1.09
C SER A 802 1.02 15.56 1.37
N ILE A 803 -0.11 15.57 0.64
CA ILE A 803 -1.13 14.53 0.66
C ILE A 803 -1.05 13.80 -0.67
N ASN A 804 -0.99 12.46 -0.62
CA ASN A 804 -0.75 11.61 -1.77
C ASN A 804 -1.57 10.33 -1.70
N THR A 805 -1.55 9.53 -2.77
CA THR A 805 -2.37 8.32 -2.91
C THR A 805 -1.63 7.01 -2.63
N ASP A 806 -0.30 6.98 -2.80
CA ASP A 806 0.51 5.77 -2.73
C ASP A 806 0.17 4.78 -3.87
N ASP A 807 -0.30 3.57 -3.56
CA ASP A 807 -0.83 2.58 -4.51
C ASP A 807 -2.34 2.80 -4.73
N MET A 808 -2.70 3.78 -5.54
CA MET A 808 -4.07 4.25 -5.76
C MET A 808 -5.05 3.10 -6.09
N GLY A 809 -4.63 2.14 -6.90
CA GLY A 809 -5.45 1.01 -7.34
C GLY A 809 -5.66 -0.04 -6.25
N ILE A 810 -4.66 -0.30 -5.42
CA ILE A 810 -4.74 -1.23 -4.28
C ILE A 810 -5.59 -0.63 -3.16
N PHE A 811 -5.38 0.65 -2.86
CA PHE A 811 -6.11 1.35 -1.79
C PHE A 811 -7.48 1.89 -2.22
N GLN A 812 -7.82 1.77 -3.50
CA GLN A 812 -9.11 2.22 -4.05
C GLN A 812 -9.43 3.68 -3.70
N THR A 813 -8.48 4.57 -4.01
CA THR A 813 -8.57 6.00 -3.70
C THR A 813 -8.17 6.87 -4.89
N SER A 814 -8.34 8.18 -4.76
CA SER A 814 -7.82 9.20 -5.69
C SER A 814 -7.25 10.36 -4.90
N LEU A 815 -6.42 11.18 -5.52
CA LEU A 815 -5.82 12.33 -4.85
C LEU A 815 -6.88 13.30 -4.30
N GLU A 816 -7.92 13.56 -5.06
CA GLU A 816 -9.06 14.37 -4.61
C GLU A 816 -9.75 13.76 -3.37
N MET A 817 -9.97 12.44 -3.39
CA MET A 817 -10.53 11.73 -2.23
C MET A 817 -9.64 11.82 -1.00
N GLU A 818 -8.32 11.77 -1.16
CA GLU A 818 -7.38 11.90 -0.04
C GLU A 818 -7.45 13.28 0.61
N TYR A 819 -7.48 14.35 -0.20
CA TYR A 819 -7.66 15.72 0.31
C TYR A 819 -8.99 15.89 1.05
N VAL A 820 -10.08 15.42 0.47
CA VAL A 820 -11.41 15.50 1.11
C VAL A 820 -11.47 14.65 2.39
N THR A 821 -10.88 13.47 2.37
CA THR A 821 -10.77 12.61 3.55
C THR A 821 -10.10 13.34 4.72
N MET A 822 -8.99 14.01 4.44
CA MET A 822 -8.28 14.76 5.48
C MET A 822 -9.00 16.03 5.91
N TYR A 823 -9.67 16.70 4.98
CA TYR A 823 -10.51 17.86 5.29
C TYR A 823 -11.64 17.49 6.27
N VAL A 824 -12.40 16.43 5.98
CA VAL A 824 -13.47 15.96 6.86
C VAL A 824 -12.92 15.40 8.18
N ALA A 825 -11.79 14.70 8.14
CA ALA A 825 -11.13 14.23 9.35
C ALA A 825 -10.70 15.39 10.25
N LEU A 826 -10.21 16.49 9.66
CA LEU A 826 -9.84 17.70 10.40
C LEU A 826 -11.07 18.35 11.08
N LEU A 827 -12.18 18.49 10.35
CA LEU A 827 -13.45 19.01 10.92
C LEU A 827 -13.94 18.18 12.12
N LYS A 828 -13.80 16.86 12.06
CA LYS A 828 -14.19 15.93 13.13
C LYS A 828 -13.15 15.84 14.26
N SER A 829 -11.94 16.30 14.05
CA SER A 829 -10.86 16.15 15.01
C SER A 829 -11.02 17.09 16.18
N LYS A 830 -10.68 16.61 17.38
CA LYS A 830 -10.67 17.42 18.60
C LYS A 830 -9.22 17.56 19.10
N ASP A 831 -8.91 18.70 19.70
CA ASP A 831 -7.65 18.90 20.40
C ASP A 831 -7.59 18.06 21.68
N GLU A 832 -6.48 18.14 22.41
CA GLU A 832 -6.26 17.39 23.66
C GLU A 832 -7.26 17.79 24.76
N ASN A 833 -7.91 18.95 24.65
CA ASN A 833 -8.92 19.45 25.57
C ASN A 833 -10.35 19.14 25.11
N GLY A 834 -10.50 18.37 24.02
CA GLY A 834 -11.79 18.02 23.45
C GLY A 834 -12.47 19.13 22.64
N LYS A 835 -11.77 20.24 22.36
CA LYS A 835 -12.26 21.33 21.53
C LYS A 835 -12.03 21.00 20.05
N ALA A 836 -13.00 21.30 19.18
CA ALA A 836 -12.85 21.17 17.74
C ALA A 836 -11.62 21.95 17.24
N ARG A 837 -10.85 21.33 16.36
CA ARG A 837 -9.64 21.95 15.76
C ARG A 837 -9.98 23.00 14.75
#